data_9ea918e2a095d6885d4a1d14ab94a93c
#
_entry.id   9ea918e2a095d6885d4a1d14ab94a93c
#
_cell.length_a   1.000
_cell.length_b   1.000
_cell.length_c   1.000
_cell.angle_alpha   90.00
_cell.angle_beta   90.00
_cell.angle_gamma   90.00
#
_symmetry.space_group_name_H-M   'P 1'
#
loop_
_entity.id
_entity.type
_entity.pdbx_description
1 polymer ?
#
loop_
_entity_poly.entity_id
_entity_poly.type
_entity_poly.pdbx_seq_one_letter_code
_entity_poly.pdbx_strand_id
1 'polypeptide(L)'
;MKPASAAPSAITGLKFEHYQVLIREDGTPFELGRGGMGVTYKAIDINLRSVVALKVISPRFIADELVRRRFVREARAAASIRHPNVASVFHLGQSGDGFFYAMEFVEGEPLDRALARIGRFEPAVALPVLTLVAAGLEAIAKQNLVHRDIKPGNIMISWEGQKIVNAKIIDLGLAKGPPLGEDAASAISVQGVFLGTPAYTSPEQFAGLSADIRSDLYSLGITFWQMLSGKLPFQGSLSEMNYRRQHAPFPQEELAQIPQPVVALLNTLLEKDPDQRFQTPTELLQAIPKVTDAIESRRRLTADQLRSGTNIEVKRPRTGGRILRGLSGSGRTWGWLLALGFIVAGLFLAWFFWSGRAGSLFTPPVAETAVTQKSIAVLPFENLSANSDDAYFADGVQDEILNNLAKIAQLKVISRTSVMQYRGTGRRDLRQIANTLSVATVLEGTVRRAGNRVRVSTELVDAQTDNAIWADSYERELTDVFAIQSDIAQVVASKLSARLSPAERQTIAAAPTSDAEAYDLYLRAKQLVANAELFSIGDERENLLNAVTFLEEAARKDPRFVFAYCLAARAHDDLYLSFDRSANRRALGDAAIAAATRLQPDHPDVHLATARHLYDAYRDYEKARLQIALAERALPNSSDALTLAAMIDRRQGRWDESTKGLDKAVTLDPRNPEIITRLFENDLCLRRFRDAEDASNRFVELGTDKPGLNLKPAVCRFAEHADVAGYRSALEALPSAAKLDMSNTTDRIYFAALDHDWVAANKTLADTQHQELLFFFGTAVPRPCVEIWLAMAQGEHPKLEGRLATAVAELKQRLAAEPTNAKLASALGIIDAALGRKDEAIEEAKHALELEPVGKDAMEGPAHLYSLAVVYAQTGEPDLAFQQLALLAKTPSFWTNYGYFKCECGFDPLRRDPRFDQLLVQLAPRD
;
A
#
# COMPACT_ATOMS: atom_id res chain seq x y z
N MET A 1 4.14 63.97 -47.67
CA MET A 1 5.05 63.44 -46.65
C MET A 1 4.22 63.00 -45.40
N LYS A 2 4.03 61.71 -45.17
CA LYS A 2 3.46 61.17 -43.96
C LYS A 2 4.63 60.79 -43.05
N PRO A 3 4.55 61.00 -41.71
CA PRO A 3 5.62 60.61 -40.81
C PRO A 3 5.62 59.09 -40.59
N ALA A 4 6.79 58.54 -40.42
CA ALA A 4 7.07 57.16 -40.20
C ALA A 4 6.43 56.63 -38.90
N SER A 5 5.84 55.43 -38.94
CA SER A 5 5.30 54.72 -37.82
C SER A 5 6.40 54.31 -36.83
N ALA A 6 6.22 54.62 -35.60
CA ALA A 6 7.06 54.16 -34.49
C ALA A 6 7.16 52.61 -34.45
N ALA A 7 8.37 52.14 -34.27
CA ALA A 7 8.61 50.72 -34.02
C ALA A 7 7.91 50.27 -32.73
N PRO A 8 7.33 49.05 -32.67
CA PRO A 8 6.71 48.56 -31.45
C PRO A 8 7.80 48.32 -30.40
N SER A 9 7.56 48.86 -29.22
CA SER A 9 8.35 48.63 -28.01
C SER A 9 8.53 47.13 -27.73
N ALA A 10 9.81 46.75 -27.57
CA ALA A 10 10.21 45.38 -27.26
C ALA A 10 9.53 44.89 -25.95
N ILE A 11 8.57 43.99 -26.06
CA ILE A 11 8.09 43.19 -24.95
C ILE A 11 9.22 42.21 -24.64
N THR A 12 9.88 42.35 -23.48
CA THR A 12 10.94 41.48 -22.97
C THR A 12 10.34 40.15 -22.62
N GLY A 13 10.28 39.19 -23.56
CA GLY A 13 9.89 37.81 -23.32
C GLY A 13 10.94 37.06 -22.54
N LEU A 14 10.53 35.98 -21.86
CA LEU A 14 11.39 35.02 -21.14
C LEU A 14 12.54 34.57 -22.09
N LYS A 15 13.78 34.78 -21.62
CA LYS A 15 14.99 34.42 -22.39
C LYS A 15 15.87 33.47 -21.55
N PHE A 16 16.37 32.43 -22.22
CA PHE A 16 17.28 31.43 -21.64
C PHE A 16 18.50 31.32 -22.52
N GLU A 17 19.63 31.92 -22.14
CA GLU A 17 20.82 32.08 -22.93
C GLU A 17 20.48 32.71 -24.29
N HIS A 18 20.66 31.99 -25.40
CA HIS A 18 20.33 32.44 -26.77
C HIS A 18 18.96 31.92 -27.25
N TYR A 19 18.12 31.35 -26.37
CA TYR A 19 16.76 30.93 -26.69
C TYR A 19 15.76 31.94 -26.18
N GLN A 20 14.90 32.43 -27.07
CA GLN A 20 13.81 33.34 -26.72
C GLN A 20 12.47 32.64 -26.84
N VAL A 21 11.74 32.60 -25.73
CA VAL A 21 10.39 32.04 -25.70
C VAL A 21 9.47 32.89 -26.58
N LEU A 22 8.71 32.25 -27.44
CA LEU A 22 7.70 32.90 -28.27
C LEU A 22 6.50 33.29 -27.38
N ILE A 23 5.87 34.41 -27.75
CA ILE A 23 4.73 34.98 -27.05
C ILE A 23 3.50 34.85 -27.94
N ARG A 24 2.36 34.50 -27.35
CA ARG A 24 1.06 34.44 -28.01
C ARG A 24 0.50 35.83 -28.23
N GLU A 25 -0.54 35.97 -29.02
CA GLU A 25 -1.22 37.24 -29.31
C GLU A 25 -1.76 37.93 -28.05
N ASP A 26 -2.08 37.17 -27.01
CA ASP A 26 -2.55 37.65 -25.68
C ASP A 26 -1.41 38.12 -24.76
N GLY A 27 -0.16 38.08 -25.21
CA GLY A 27 1.01 38.47 -24.42
C GLY A 27 1.55 37.39 -23.48
N THR A 28 0.98 36.18 -23.48
CA THR A 28 1.44 35.06 -22.63
C THR A 28 2.53 34.24 -23.32
N PRO A 29 3.48 33.61 -22.59
CA PRO A 29 4.45 32.68 -23.14
C PRO A 29 3.78 31.51 -23.87
N PHE A 30 4.34 31.11 -25.00
CA PHE A 30 3.82 30.01 -25.79
C PHE A 30 4.19 28.68 -25.13
N GLU A 31 3.38 28.21 -24.16
CA GLU A 31 3.54 26.91 -23.52
C GLU A 31 3.07 25.78 -24.46
N LEU A 32 3.93 24.77 -24.65
CA LEU A 32 3.62 23.52 -25.35
C LEU A 32 3.06 22.48 -24.39
N GLY A 33 3.51 22.50 -23.13
CA GLY A 33 3.04 21.62 -22.08
C GLY A 33 3.64 21.99 -20.72
N ARG A 34 2.90 21.63 -19.66
CA ARG A 34 3.33 21.81 -18.26
C ARG A 34 3.17 20.48 -17.52
N GLY A 35 4.20 20.08 -16.78
CA GLY A 35 4.21 18.89 -15.99
C GLY A 35 4.91 19.09 -14.65
N GLY A 36 4.90 18.09 -13.78
CA GLY A 36 5.52 18.16 -12.45
C GLY A 36 7.01 18.53 -12.45
N MET A 37 7.73 18.24 -13.53
CA MET A 37 9.18 18.51 -13.65
C MET A 37 9.52 19.89 -14.23
N GLY A 38 8.55 20.61 -14.77
CA GLY A 38 8.80 21.89 -15.40
C GLY A 38 7.85 22.23 -16.54
N VAL A 39 8.21 23.23 -17.33
CA VAL A 39 7.39 23.76 -18.42
C VAL A 39 8.15 23.67 -19.73
N THR A 40 7.47 23.23 -20.77
CA THR A 40 8.01 23.21 -22.14
C THR A 40 7.41 24.36 -22.93
N TYR A 41 8.26 25.22 -23.47
CA TYR A 41 7.89 26.39 -24.28
C TYR A 41 8.23 26.19 -25.73
N LYS A 42 7.48 26.83 -26.61
CA LYS A 42 7.93 27.05 -27.98
C LYS A 42 8.87 28.26 -27.99
N ALA A 43 10.09 28.09 -28.46
CA ALA A 43 11.12 29.13 -28.45
C ALA A 43 11.82 29.21 -29.80
N ILE A 44 12.56 30.29 -30.02
CA ILE A 44 13.43 30.45 -31.16
C ILE A 44 14.88 30.52 -30.69
N ASP A 45 15.76 29.76 -31.33
CA ASP A 45 17.19 29.94 -31.23
C ASP A 45 17.55 31.20 -32.00
N ILE A 46 18.00 32.24 -31.28
CA ILE A 46 18.27 33.56 -31.89
C ILE A 46 19.46 33.48 -32.84
N ASN A 47 20.45 32.62 -32.57
CA ASN A 47 21.67 32.47 -33.37
C ASN A 47 21.39 31.71 -34.67
N LEU A 48 20.65 30.59 -34.59
CA LEU A 48 20.33 29.74 -35.72
C LEU A 48 19.03 30.12 -36.42
N ARG A 49 18.21 30.99 -35.82
CA ARG A 49 16.88 31.41 -36.28
C ARG A 49 15.93 30.23 -36.50
N SER A 50 16.08 29.15 -35.72
CA SER A 50 15.28 27.95 -35.82
C SER A 50 14.33 27.82 -34.61
N VAL A 51 13.13 27.25 -34.82
CA VAL A 51 12.17 26.98 -33.77
C VAL A 51 12.59 25.74 -33.03
N VAL A 52 12.53 25.81 -31.69
CA VAL A 52 12.87 24.72 -30.78
C VAL A 52 11.78 24.54 -29.73
N ALA A 53 11.69 23.34 -29.15
CA ALA A 53 10.98 23.11 -27.90
C ALA A 53 11.98 23.28 -26.75
N LEU A 54 11.69 24.21 -25.83
CA LEU A 54 12.58 24.58 -24.73
C LEU A 54 11.93 24.09 -23.41
N LYS A 55 12.49 23.04 -22.81
CA LYS A 55 12.02 22.52 -21.53
C LYS A 55 12.83 23.11 -20.39
N VAL A 56 12.15 23.85 -19.52
CA VAL A 56 12.72 24.48 -18.31
C VAL A 56 12.38 23.60 -17.11
N ILE A 57 13.43 23.11 -16.46
CA ILE A 57 13.29 22.20 -15.30
C ILE A 57 13.14 23.02 -14.03
N SER A 58 12.19 22.66 -13.19
CA SER A 58 11.97 23.32 -11.90
C SER A 58 13.21 23.13 -11.00
N PRO A 59 13.74 24.19 -10.37
CA PRO A 59 14.88 24.09 -9.44
C PRO A 59 14.68 23.11 -8.30
N ARG A 60 13.44 22.95 -7.85
CA ARG A 60 13.07 22.00 -6.78
C ARG A 60 13.39 20.53 -7.17
N PHE A 61 13.42 20.21 -8.46
CA PHE A 61 13.65 18.87 -8.99
C PHE A 61 15.12 18.45 -9.00
N ILE A 62 16.02 19.41 -8.97
CA ILE A 62 17.46 19.23 -9.08
C ILE A 62 18.22 19.87 -7.92
N ALA A 63 17.54 20.06 -6.77
CA ALA A 63 18.14 20.58 -5.56
C ALA A 63 19.21 19.62 -4.97
N ASP A 64 19.05 18.30 -5.22
CA ASP A 64 20.03 17.28 -4.83
C ASP A 64 21.15 17.18 -5.88
N GLU A 65 22.40 17.23 -5.43
CA GLU A 65 23.59 17.16 -6.27
C GLU A 65 23.72 15.82 -7.02
N LEU A 66 23.32 14.71 -6.42
CA LEU A 66 23.36 13.39 -7.09
C LEU A 66 22.33 13.31 -8.20
N VAL A 67 21.12 13.83 -7.97
CA VAL A 67 20.05 13.93 -8.98
C VAL A 67 20.50 14.82 -10.10
N ARG A 68 21.13 15.96 -9.80
CA ARG A 68 21.69 16.90 -10.78
C ARG A 68 22.76 16.27 -11.67
N ARG A 69 23.74 15.58 -11.09
CA ARG A 69 24.80 14.89 -11.84
C ARG A 69 24.24 13.80 -12.76
N ARG A 70 23.24 13.08 -12.31
CA ARG A 70 22.57 12.06 -13.11
C ARG A 70 21.81 12.69 -14.26
N PHE A 71 21.00 13.71 -14.01
CA PHE A 71 20.26 14.44 -15.04
C PHE A 71 21.19 14.93 -16.15
N VAL A 72 22.33 15.55 -15.79
CA VAL A 72 23.32 16.01 -16.75
C VAL A 72 23.92 14.86 -17.56
N ARG A 73 24.22 13.72 -16.93
CA ARG A 73 24.74 12.53 -17.59
C ARG A 73 23.74 11.94 -18.59
N GLU A 74 22.50 11.78 -18.18
CA GLU A 74 21.43 11.24 -19.02
C GLU A 74 21.08 12.21 -20.17
N ALA A 75 21.04 13.51 -19.90
CA ALA A 75 20.85 14.53 -20.95
C ALA A 75 21.96 14.49 -22.01
N ARG A 76 23.23 14.28 -21.61
CA ARG A 76 24.36 14.12 -22.57
C ARG A 76 24.21 12.85 -23.41
N ALA A 77 23.80 11.75 -22.81
CA ALA A 77 23.53 10.50 -23.53
C ALA A 77 22.36 10.67 -24.51
N ALA A 78 21.28 11.32 -24.08
CA ALA A 78 20.13 11.65 -24.93
C ALA A 78 20.52 12.55 -26.12
N ALA A 79 21.43 13.50 -25.92
CA ALA A 79 21.93 14.36 -26.97
C ALA A 79 22.73 13.63 -28.06
N SER A 80 23.19 12.40 -27.81
CA SER A 80 23.87 11.58 -28.82
C SER A 80 22.90 10.82 -29.75
N ILE A 81 21.60 10.71 -29.36
CA ILE A 81 20.61 10.00 -30.17
C ILE A 81 20.25 10.82 -31.40
N ARG A 82 20.43 10.22 -32.59
CA ARG A 82 20.02 10.77 -33.87
C ARG A 82 19.19 9.72 -34.60
N HIS A 83 17.87 9.86 -34.51
CA HIS A 83 16.94 8.90 -35.11
C HIS A 83 15.64 9.60 -35.57
N PRO A 84 15.08 9.25 -36.73
CA PRO A 84 13.87 9.91 -37.25
C PRO A 84 12.68 9.84 -36.33
N ASN A 85 12.61 8.79 -35.44
CA ASN A 85 11.51 8.57 -34.54
C ASN A 85 11.81 8.99 -33.07
N VAL A 86 12.89 9.76 -32.83
CA VAL A 86 13.23 10.35 -31.53
C VAL A 86 13.55 11.83 -31.72
N ALA A 87 12.94 12.70 -30.93
CA ALA A 87 13.26 14.13 -30.98
C ALA A 87 14.69 14.37 -30.47
N SER A 88 15.49 15.08 -31.30
CA SER A 88 16.88 15.34 -30.97
C SER A 88 17.01 16.39 -29.88
N VAL A 89 17.85 16.14 -28.88
CA VAL A 89 18.27 17.17 -27.91
C VAL A 89 19.46 17.95 -28.52
N PHE A 90 19.32 19.26 -28.58
CA PHE A 90 20.31 20.14 -29.20
C PHE A 90 21.27 20.76 -28.20
N HIS A 91 20.74 21.18 -27.04
CA HIS A 91 21.51 21.92 -26.05
C HIS A 91 20.98 21.67 -24.64
N LEU A 92 21.89 21.55 -23.67
CA LEU A 92 21.62 21.58 -22.24
C LEU A 92 22.29 22.81 -21.67
N GLY A 93 21.50 23.75 -21.12
CA GLY A 93 21.98 25.01 -20.57
C GLY A 93 21.53 25.17 -19.10
N GLN A 94 22.11 26.18 -18.45
CA GLN A 94 21.76 26.56 -17.07
C GLN A 94 21.34 28.04 -17.04
N SER A 95 20.28 28.34 -16.30
CA SER A 95 19.80 29.71 -16.11
C SER A 95 19.45 29.89 -14.63
N GLY A 96 20.26 30.72 -13.93
CA GLY A 96 20.22 30.79 -12.47
C GLY A 96 20.49 29.41 -11.84
N ASP A 97 19.70 29.02 -10.87
CA ASP A 97 19.79 27.72 -10.20
C ASP A 97 19.06 26.58 -10.96
N GLY A 98 18.38 26.88 -12.10
CA GLY A 98 17.64 25.93 -12.89
C GLY A 98 18.39 25.46 -14.14
N PHE A 99 18.01 24.28 -14.66
CA PHE A 99 18.45 23.76 -15.93
C PHE A 99 17.35 23.87 -16.97
N PHE A 100 17.75 24.00 -18.22
CA PHE A 100 16.85 23.87 -19.37
C PHE A 100 17.54 23.04 -20.44
N TYR A 101 16.75 22.43 -21.31
CA TYR A 101 17.28 21.86 -22.54
C TYR A 101 16.42 22.24 -23.73
N ALA A 102 17.11 22.54 -24.84
CA ALA A 102 16.50 22.79 -26.12
C ALA A 102 16.49 21.50 -26.95
N MET A 103 15.33 21.16 -27.48
CA MET A 103 15.14 19.99 -28.33
C MET A 103 14.40 20.33 -29.62
N GLU A 104 14.40 19.40 -30.52
CA GLU A 104 13.69 19.51 -31.80
C GLU A 104 12.21 19.84 -31.57
N PHE A 105 11.75 20.91 -32.23
CA PHE A 105 10.31 21.17 -32.30
C PHE A 105 9.69 20.26 -33.35
N VAL A 106 8.91 19.28 -32.92
CA VAL A 106 8.29 18.31 -33.83
C VAL A 106 6.94 18.84 -34.28
N GLU A 107 6.78 19.01 -35.59
CA GLU A 107 5.51 19.40 -36.20
C GLU A 107 4.53 18.21 -36.20
N GLY A 108 3.25 18.46 -35.84
CA GLY A 108 2.22 17.46 -35.77
C GLY A 108 1.33 17.64 -34.54
N GLU A 109 0.62 16.60 -34.15
CA GLU A 109 -0.19 16.58 -32.92
C GLU A 109 0.26 15.43 -31.99
N PRO A 110 0.15 15.59 -30.67
CA PRO A 110 0.36 14.49 -29.74
C PRO A 110 -0.69 13.38 -29.96
N LEU A 111 -0.28 12.12 -29.81
CA LEU A 111 -1.14 10.95 -30.03
C LEU A 111 -2.35 10.92 -29.10
N ASP A 112 -2.27 11.46 -27.88
CA ASP A 112 -3.40 11.59 -26.95
C ASP A 112 -4.49 12.51 -27.48
N ARG A 113 -4.13 13.63 -28.13
CA ARG A 113 -5.09 14.52 -28.80
C ARG A 113 -5.74 13.86 -29.99
N ALA A 114 -4.98 13.11 -30.78
CA ALA A 114 -5.52 12.34 -31.89
C ALA A 114 -6.51 11.28 -31.39
N LEU A 115 -6.17 10.57 -30.30
CA LEU A 115 -7.05 9.58 -29.66
C LEU A 115 -8.32 10.23 -29.08
N ALA A 116 -8.20 11.38 -28.43
CA ALA A 116 -9.37 12.12 -27.94
C ALA A 116 -10.33 12.54 -29.07
N ARG A 117 -9.79 12.86 -30.26
CA ARG A 117 -10.58 13.26 -31.44
C ARG A 117 -11.17 12.09 -32.21
N ILE A 118 -10.42 10.98 -32.36
CA ILE A 118 -10.79 9.84 -33.24
C ILE A 118 -11.45 8.71 -32.42
N GLY A 119 -11.15 8.60 -31.15
CA GLY A 119 -11.60 7.56 -30.24
C GLY A 119 -10.67 6.34 -30.24
N ARG A 120 -10.61 5.58 -31.35
CA ARG A 120 -9.75 4.40 -31.49
C ARG A 120 -9.19 4.32 -32.90
N PHE A 121 -8.09 3.62 -33.07
CA PHE A 121 -7.47 3.36 -34.34
C PHE A 121 -7.71 1.91 -34.77
N GLU A 122 -7.95 1.72 -36.07
CA GLU A 122 -7.93 0.39 -36.67
C GLU A 122 -6.51 -0.19 -36.65
N PRO A 123 -6.35 -1.52 -36.54
CA PRO A 123 -5.03 -2.17 -36.55
C PRO A 123 -4.11 -1.76 -37.69
N ALA A 124 -4.66 -1.47 -38.86
CA ALA A 124 -3.93 -1.01 -40.05
C ALA A 124 -3.26 0.36 -39.85
N VAL A 125 -3.78 1.20 -38.94
CA VAL A 125 -3.22 2.51 -38.57
C VAL A 125 -2.34 2.38 -37.34
N ALA A 126 -2.73 1.56 -36.36
CA ALA A 126 -2.04 1.42 -35.09
C ALA A 126 -0.68 0.68 -35.21
N LEU A 127 -0.59 -0.38 -36.04
CA LEU A 127 0.64 -1.15 -36.24
C LEU A 127 1.80 -0.33 -36.83
N PRO A 128 1.61 0.53 -37.88
CA PRO A 128 2.64 1.45 -38.32
C PRO A 128 3.16 2.38 -37.22
N VAL A 129 2.27 2.96 -36.38
CA VAL A 129 2.68 3.80 -35.26
C VAL A 129 3.50 2.99 -34.26
N LEU A 130 3.06 1.78 -33.89
CA LEU A 130 3.80 0.86 -33.03
C LEU A 130 5.20 0.59 -33.59
N THR A 131 5.32 0.36 -34.90
CA THR A 131 6.60 0.11 -35.56
C THR A 131 7.54 1.30 -35.45
N LEU A 132 7.05 2.52 -35.74
CA LEU A 132 7.86 3.74 -35.70
C LEU A 132 8.35 4.04 -34.27
N VAL A 133 7.47 3.87 -33.27
CA VAL A 133 7.84 4.07 -31.86
C VAL A 133 8.81 3.00 -31.39
N ALA A 134 8.61 1.72 -31.75
CA ALA A 134 9.54 0.65 -31.43
C ALA A 134 10.95 0.89 -32.03
N ALA A 135 11.03 1.43 -33.27
CA ALA A 135 12.30 1.84 -33.86
C ALA A 135 12.98 3.00 -33.10
N GLY A 136 12.19 3.94 -32.58
CA GLY A 136 12.70 4.98 -31.69
C GLY A 136 13.24 4.41 -30.38
N LEU A 137 12.53 3.45 -29.76
CA LEU A 137 12.99 2.76 -28.55
C LEU A 137 14.26 1.92 -28.80
N GLU A 138 14.40 1.32 -29.99
CA GLU A 138 15.64 0.63 -30.35
C GLU A 138 16.84 1.59 -30.36
N ALA A 139 16.66 2.79 -30.88
CA ALA A 139 17.72 3.80 -30.89
C ALA A 139 18.07 4.29 -29.49
N ILE A 140 17.09 4.41 -28.59
CA ILE A 140 17.28 4.75 -27.17
C ILE A 140 18.03 3.63 -26.44
N ALA A 141 17.63 2.37 -26.63
CA ALA A 141 18.24 1.21 -26.00
C ALA A 141 19.72 1.02 -26.42
N LYS A 142 20.08 1.33 -27.67
CA LYS A 142 21.47 1.29 -28.17
C LYS A 142 22.42 2.25 -27.43
N GLN A 143 21.88 3.26 -26.76
CA GLN A 143 22.63 4.19 -25.89
C GLN A 143 22.58 3.80 -24.40
N ASN A 144 22.12 2.58 -24.10
CA ASN A 144 21.90 2.10 -22.72
C ASN A 144 20.98 3.03 -21.90
N LEU A 145 20.00 3.65 -22.56
CA LEU A 145 19.00 4.51 -21.93
C LEU A 145 17.65 3.81 -21.88
N VAL A 146 16.85 4.18 -20.89
CA VAL A 146 15.45 3.78 -20.71
C VAL A 146 14.62 5.05 -20.65
N HIS A 147 13.52 5.11 -21.41
CA HIS A 147 12.70 6.33 -21.53
C HIS A 147 11.85 6.58 -20.28
N ARG A 148 11.27 5.53 -19.68
CA ARG A 148 10.49 5.53 -18.41
C ARG A 148 9.20 6.34 -18.40
N ASP A 149 8.77 6.92 -19.52
CA ASP A 149 7.51 7.67 -19.63
C ASP A 149 6.88 7.57 -21.02
N ILE A 150 6.87 6.37 -21.59
CA ILE A 150 6.19 6.13 -22.87
C ILE A 150 4.68 6.19 -22.65
N LYS A 151 4.03 7.12 -23.32
CA LYS A 151 2.59 7.36 -23.30
C LYS A 151 2.16 8.17 -24.53
N PRO A 152 0.86 8.21 -24.86
CA PRO A 152 0.38 8.95 -26.03
C PRO A 152 0.77 10.44 -26.04
N GLY A 153 0.79 11.12 -24.91
CA GLY A 153 1.18 12.52 -24.82
C GLY A 153 2.67 12.80 -25.13
N ASN A 154 3.52 11.76 -25.07
CA ASN A 154 4.94 11.85 -25.40
C ASN A 154 5.28 11.28 -26.80
N ILE A 155 4.27 11.05 -27.65
CA ILE A 155 4.42 10.58 -29.03
C ILE A 155 3.77 11.60 -29.95
N MET A 156 4.56 12.31 -30.74
CA MET A 156 4.08 13.21 -31.77
C MET A 156 3.84 12.46 -33.08
N ILE A 157 2.68 12.63 -33.68
CA ILE A 157 2.33 12.03 -34.96
C ILE A 157 2.10 13.10 -36.02
N SER A 158 2.51 12.80 -37.24
CA SER A 158 2.30 13.67 -38.43
C SER A 158 1.40 12.95 -39.42
N TRP A 159 0.45 13.70 -39.99
CA TRP A 159 -0.53 13.20 -40.93
C TRP A 159 -0.24 13.65 -42.37
N GLU A 160 -0.45 12.75 -43.30
CA GLU A 160 -0.56 13.09 -44.73
C GLU A 160 -1.94 12.55 -45.22
N GLY A 161 -2.87 13.47 -45.35
CA GLY A 161 -4.29 13.11 -45.55
C GLY A 161 -4.86 12.39 -44.32
N GLN A 162 -5.26 11.14 -44.55
CA GLN A 162 -5.80 10.27 -43.45
C GLN A 162 -4.77 9.24 -42.92
N LYS A 163 -3.53 9.30 -43.42
CA LYS A 163 -2.47 8.34 -43.06
C LYS A 163 -1.47 8.99 -42.11
N ILE A 164 -1.09 8.31 -41.05
CA ILE A 164 0.02 8.69 -40.19
C ILE A 164 1.32 8.31 -40.93
N VAL A 165 2.14 9.31 -41.27
CA VAL A 165 3.38 9.12 -42.01
C VAL A 165 4.60 9.11 -41.11
N ASN A 166 4.50 9.69 -39.90
CA ASN A 166 5.59 9.69 -38.94
C ASN A 166 5.04 9.62 -37.52
N ALA A 167 5.81 8.98 -36.63
CA ALA A 167 5.62 9.01 -35.18
C ALA A 167 6.99 9.23 -34.52
N LYS A 168 7.08 10.20 -33.63
CA LYS A 168 8.34 10.60 -33.00
C LYS A 168 8.18 10.70 -31.50
N ILE A 169 9.04 10.01 -30.75
CA ILE A 169 9.12 10.08 -29.30
C ILE A 169 9.69 11.44 -28.92
N ILE A 170 8.97 12.13 -28.03
CA ILE A 170 9.41 13.39 -27.44
C ILE A 170 9.63 13.21 -25.94
N ASP A 171 10.37 14.12 -25.33
CA ASP A 171 10.48 14.24 -23.89
C ASP A 171 11.05 12.99 -23.19
N LEU A 172 12.31 12.65 -23.51
CA LEU A 172 13.07 11.61 -22.80
C LEU A 172 13.02 11.86 -21.29
N GLY A 173 12.58 10.88 -20.51
CA GLY A 173 12.34 10.99 -19.07
C GLY A 173 13.60 11.15 -18.22
N LEU A 174 14.50 12.06 -18.60
CA LEU A 174 15.86 12.27 -18.08
C LEU A 174 15.95 12.50 -16.56
N ALA A 175 14.86 12.91 -15.95
CA ALA A 175 14.82 13.16 -14.50
C ALA A 175 14.22 12.00 -13.69
N LYS A 176 13.88 10.86 -14.31
CA LYS A 176 13.18 9.72 -13.71
C LYS A 176 14.08 8.51 -13.40
N GLY A 177 15.37 8.72 -13.15
CA GLY A 177 16.30 7.61 -12.90
C GLY A 177 16.14 6.96 -11.51
N PRO A 178 16.44 5.64 -11.35
CA PRO A 178 16.54 5.04 -10.02
C PRO A 178 17.69 5.65 -9.24
N PRO A 179 17.65 5.67 -7.89
CA PRO A 179 18.80 6.07 -7.08
C PRO A 179 20.00 5.15 -7.35
N LEU A 180 21.20 5.71 -7.32
CA LEU A 180 22.44 4.94 -7.30
C LEU A 180 22.88 4.84 -5.83
N GLY A 181 22.96 3.61 -5.29
CA GLY A 181 23.38 3.32 -3.93
C GLY A 181 22.28 2.78 -3.05
N GLU A 182 22.62 2.41 -1.84
CA GLU A 182 21.79 1.72 -0.85
C GLU A 182 20.51 2.48 -0.42
N ASP A 183 20.30 3.70 -0.89
CA ASP A 183 19.11 4.53 -0.67
C ASP A 183 18.05 4.41 -1.80
N ALA A 184 17.96 3.26 -2.45
CA ALA A 184 17.01 3.03 -3.55
C ALA A 184 15.53 3.23 -3.16
N ALA A 185 15.20 3.13 -1.89
CA ALA A 185 13.87 3.38 -1.35
C ALA A 185 13.52 4.88 -1.21
N SER A 186 14.54 5.76 -1.17
CA SER A 186 14.33 7.21 -0.91
C SER A 186 14.10 8.05 -2.16
N ALA A 187 14.26 7.53 -3.37
CA ALA A 187 14.26 8.33 -4.61
C ALA A 187 12.98 8.24 -5.44
N ILE A 188 11.95 7.55 -4.97
CA ILE A 188 10.65 7.52 -5.65
C ILE A 188 9.83 8.79 -5.39
N SER A 189 10.20 9.58 -4.40
CA SER A 189 9.46 10.80 -4.07
C SER A 189 10.29 11.94 -3.51
N VAL A 190 10.89 12.71 -4.36
CA VAL A 190 10.99 14.13 -4.02
C VAL A 190 9.57 14.70 -4.24
N GLN A 191 8.82 14.92 -3.16
CA GLN A 191 7.50 15.59 -3.09
C GLN A 191 6.22 14.79 -3.39
N GLY A 192 6.08 13.52 -3.03
CA GLY A 192 4.75 12.86 -3.10
C GLY A 192 4.09 12.83 -4.50
N VAL A 193 4.84 13.17 -5.57
CA VAL A 193 4.41 13.08 -6.95
C VAL A 193 5.01 11.83 -7.54
N PHE A 194 4.16 10.87 -7.87
CA PHE A 194 4.56 9.73 -8.70
C PHE A 194 5.22 10.26 -9.97
N LEU A 195 6.50 9.97 -10.17
CA LEU A 195 7.31 10.50 -11.26
C LEU A 195 6.98 9.79 -12.58
N GLY A 196 5.75 9.96 -13.07
CA GLY A 196 5.24 9.37 -14.29
C GLY A 196 3.75 9.54 -14.41
N THR A 197 3.18 9.04 -15.50
CA THR A 197 1.74 8.92 -15.67
C THR A 197 1.35 7.51 -15.24
N PRO A 198 0.76 7.30 -14.06
CA PRO A 198 0.57 5.99 -13.45
C PRO A 198 -0.10 4.97 -14.37
N ALA A 199 -0.97 5.44 -15.26
CA ALA A 199 -1.74 4.60 -16.17
C ALA A 199 -0.90 3.76 -17.15
N TYR A 200 0.31 4.20 -17.49
CA TYR A 200 1.19 3.54 -18.50
C TYR A 200 2.40 2.85 -17.88
N THR A 201 2.65 3.02 -16.60
CA THR A 201 3.82 2.51 -15.89
C THR A 201 3.81 0.99 -15.82
N SER A 202 4.95 0.33 -15.99
CA SER A 202 5.05 -1.13 -15.89
C SER A 202 4.93 -1.63 -14.45
N PRO A 203 4.58 -2.93 -14.23
CA PRO A 203 4.47 -3.49 -12.88
C PRO A 203 5.74 -3.31 -12.05
N GLU A 204 6.92 -3.55 -12.64
CA GLU A 204 8.22 -3.42 -11.96
C GLU A 204 8.56 -1.97 -11.61
N GLN A 205 8.22 -1.00 -12.47
CA GLN A 205 8.40 0.41 -12.15
C GLN A 205 7.46 0.86 -11.02
N PHE A 206 6.25 0.33 -11.01
CA PHE A 206 5.28 0.61 -9.94
C PHE A 206 5.72 0.00 -8.61
N ALA A 207 6.40 -1.15 -8.67
CA ALA A 207 6.99 -1.82 -7.50
C ALA A 207 8.32 -1.17 -7.04
N GLY A 208 8.77 -0.08 -7.65
CA GLY A 208 10.04 0.57 -7.32
C GLY A 208 11.29 -0.22 -7.73
N LEU A 209 11.11 -1.27 -8.56
CA LEU A 209 12.21 -2.08 -9.05
C LEU A 209 12.98 -1.38 -10.19
N SER A 210 14.18 -1.85 -10.49
CA SER A 210 14.98 -1.29 -11.59
C SER A 210 14.27 -1.46 -12.93
N ALA A 211 13.93 -0.35 -13.57
CA ALA A 211 13.34 -0.33 -14.90
C ALA A 211 14.42 -0.49 -15.97
N ASP A 212 14.19 -1.39 -16.92
CA ASP A 212 14.98 -1.55 -18.12
C ASP A 212 14.13 -1.32 -19.39
N ILE A 213 14.67 -1.63 -20.57
CA ILE A 213 13.96 -1.40 -21.83
C ILE A 213 12.65 -2.19 -21.95
N ARG A 214 12.50 -3.29 -21.22
CA ARG A 214 11.26 -4.10 -21.18
C ARG A 214 10.11 -3.36 -20.48
N SER A 215 10.44 -2.42 -19.59
CA SER A 215 9.47 -1.51 -18.98
C SER A 215 8.90 -0.53 -20.01
N ASP A 216 9.75 0.02 -20.91
CA ASP A 216 9.28 0.87 -22.00
C ASP A 216 8.44 0.09 -23.02
N LEU A 217 8.79 -1.18 -23.29
CA LEU A 217 7.97 -2.07 -24.14
C LEU A 217 6.59 -2.34 -23.54
N TYR A 218 6.49 -2.52 -22.23
CA TYR A 218 5.21 -2.63 -21.55
C TYR A 218 4.38 -1.34 -21.67
N SER A 219 4.99 -0.19 -21.40
CA SER A 219 4.33 1.12 -21.53
C SER A 219 3.86 1.39 -22.96
N LEU A 220 4.65 0.95 -23.96
CA LEU A 220 4.25 0.95 -25.36
C LEU A 220 3.07 0.01 -25.60
N GLY A 221 3.03 -1.15 -24.94
CA GLY A 221 1.90 -2.08 -24.96
C GLY A 221 0.61 -1.44 -24.44
N ILE A 222 0.64 -0.72 -23.31
CA ILE A 222 -0.52 0.03 -22.80
C ILE A 222 -0.96 1.12 -23.77
N THR A 223 0.01 1.84 -24.36
CA THR A 223 -0.27 2.85 -25.39
C THR A 223 -0.96 2.22 -26.62
N PHE A 224 -0.47 1.08 -27.06
CA PHE A 224 -1.04 0.31 -28.17
C PHE A 224 -2.43 -0.23 -27.85
N TRP A 225 -2.65 -0.72 -26.62
CA TRP A 225 -3.98 -1.09 -26.13
C TRP A 225 -4.95 0.08 -26.27
N GLN A 226 -4.57 1.26 -25.77
CA GLN A 226 -5.42 2.44 -25.84
C GLN A 226 -5.70 2.88 -27.30
N MET A 227 -4.73 2.73 -28.19
CA MET A 227 -4.94 3.00 -29.61
C MET A 227 -6.05 2.09 -30.19
N LEU A 228 -6.06 0.81 -29.82
CA LEU A 228 -6.98 -0.19 -30.38
C LEU A 228 -8.38 -0.16 -29.74
N SER A 229 -8.46 0.08 -28.43
CA SER A 229 -9.71 0.05 -27.66
C SER A 229 -10.34 1.43 -27.47
N GLY A 230 -9.55 2.50 -27.55
CA GLY A 230 -9.93 3.88 -27.17
C GLY A 230 -9.92 4.12 -25.66
N LYS A 231 -9.59 3.12 -24.84
CA LYS A 231 -9.62 3.19 -23.38
C LYS A 231 -8.35 2.61 -22.77
N LEU A 232 -8.06 2.99 -21.52
CA LEU A 232 -7.03 2.34 -20.74
C LEU A 232 -7.52 0.97 -20.21
N PRO A 233 -6.66 -0.07 -20.18
CA PRO A 233 -7.06 -1.41 -19.73
C PRO A 233 -7.41 -1.45 -18.25
N PHE A 234 -6.79 -0.60 -17.45
CA PHE A 234 -7.06 -0.47 -16.03
C PHE A 234 -7.30 0.99 -15.69
N GLN A 235 -8.44 1.25 -15.02
CA GLN A 235 -8.85 2.56 -14.54
C GLN A 235 -9.20 2.43 -13.06
N GLY A 236 -9.10 3.51 -12.29
CA GLY A 236 -9.39 3.55 -10.88
C GLY A 236 -8.32 4.31 -10.08
N SER A 237 -8.28 4.13 -8.76
CA SER A 237 -7.25 4.68 -7.90
C SER A 237 -5.86 4.12 -8.24
N LEU A 238 -4.79 4.81 -7.81
CA LEU A 238 -3.41 4.32 -8.03
C LEU A 238 -3.21 2.89 -7.50
N SER A 239 -3.74 2.61 -6.33
CA SER A 239 -3.66 1.29 -5.69
C SER A 239 -4.42 0.23 -6.47
N GLU A 240 -5.64 0.56 -6.95
CA GLU A 240 -6.45 -0.36 -7.75
C GLU A 240 -5.81 -0.64 -9.11
N MET A 241 -5.29 0.40 -9.79
CA MET A 241 -4.54 0.22 -11.04
C MET A 241 -3.30 -0.64 -10.83
N ASN A 242 -2.58 -0.45 -9.70
CA ASN A 242 -1.42 -1.27 -9.36
C ASN A 242 -1.80 -2.73 -9.13
N TYR A 243 -2.83 -2.97 -8.30
CA TYR A 243 -3.32 -4.32 -8.03
C TYR A 243 -3.78 -5.04 -9.29
N ARG A 244 -4.65 -4.40 -10.09
CA ARG A 244 -5.16 -4.98 -11.33
C ARG A 244 -4.04 -5.25 -12.34
N ARG A 245 -3.03 -4.38 -12.41
CA ARG A 245 -1.89 -4.54 -13.30
C ARG A 245 -1.03 -5.74 -12.91
N GLN A 246 -0.87 -6.00 -11.61
CA GLN A 246 -0.10 -7.14 -11.12
C GLN A 246 -0.89 -8.46 -11.19
N HIS A 247 -2.19 -8.44 -10.89
CA HIS A 247 -2.96 -9.64 -10.62
C HIS A 247 -4.13 -9.91 -11.57
N ALA A 248 -4.82 -8.86 -12.07
CA ALA A 248 -5.96 -9.06 -12.93
C ALA A 248 -5.57 -9.39 -14.38
N PRO A 249 -6.31 -10.25 -15.08
CA PRO A 249 -6.16 -10.40 -16.53
C PRO A 249 -6.56 -9.10 -17.23
N PHE A 250 -5.99 -8.85 -18.40
CA PHE A 250 -6.43 -7.74 -19.25
C PHE A 250 -7.87 -8.00 -19.76
N PRO A 251 -8.73 -6.95 -19.89
CA PRO A 251 -10.12 -7.10 -20.30
C PRO A 251 -10.23 -7.45 -21.79
N GLN A 252 -10.08 -8.74 -22.12
CA GLN A 252 -10.08 -9.27 -23.48
C GLN A 252 -11.34 -8.93 -24.29
N GLU A 253 -12.45 -8.67 -23.61
CA GLU A 253 -13.73 -8.30 -24.20
C GLU A 253 -13.65 -7.00 -25.00
N GLU A 254 -12.83 -6.05 -24.58
CA GLU A 254 -12.62 -4.78 -25.27
C GLU A 254 -11.88 -4.94 -26.62
N LEU A 255 -11.22 -6.09 -26.83
CA LEU A 255 -10.49 -6.44 -28.03
C LEU A 255 -11.21 -7.48 -28.90
N ALA A 256 -12.48 -7.77 -28.65
CA ALA A 256 -13.23 -8.83 -29.34
C ALA A 256 -13.29 -8.63 -30.89
N GLN A 257 -13.19 -7.40 -31.37
CA GLN A 257 -13.18 -7.07 -32.80
C GLN A 257 -11.76 -7.00 -33.41
N ILE A 258 -10.71 -7.13 -32.60
CA ILE A 258 -9.31 -7.02 -33.04
C ILE A 258 -8.83 -8.41 -33.52
N PRO A 259 -8.11 -8.48 -34.63
CA PRO A 259 -7.57 -9.75 -35.14
C PRO A 259 -6.68 -10.44 -34.10
N GLN A 260 -6.86 -11.76 -33.95
CA GLN A 260 -6.13 -12.55 -32.96
C GLN A 260 -4.61 -12.40 -33.01
N PRO A 261 -3.92 -12.28 -34.17
CA PRO A 261 -2.50 -12.02 -34.19
C PRO A 261 -2.08 -10.71 -33.53
N VAL A 262 -2.91 -9.65 -33.61
CA VAL A 262 -2.68 -8.36 -32.94
C VAL A 262 -2.86 -8.50 -31.44
N VAL A 263 -3.90 -9.23 -31.01
CA VAL A 263 -4.14 -9.54 -29.59
C VAL A 263 -2.98 -10.36 -29.01
N ALA A 264 -2.45 -11.33 -29.77
CA ALA A 264 -1.27 -12.10 -29.34
C ALA A 264 -0.02 -11.23 -29.16
N LEU A 265 0.25 -10.31 -30.08
CA LEU A 265 1.33 -9.34 -29.98
C LEU A 265 1.16 -8.46 -28.73
N LEU A 266 -0.04 -7.94 -28.53
CA LEU A 266 -0.36 -7.07 -27.40
C LEU A 266 -0.21 -7.81 -26.07
N ASN A 267 -0.70 -9.04 -25.96
CA ASN A 267 -0.53 -9.86 -24.76
C ASN A 267 0.95 -10.11 -24.44
N THR A 268 1.79 -10.37 -25.44
CA THR A 268 3.24 -10.54 -25.24
C THR A 268 3.91 -9.26 -24.74
N LEU A 269 3.50 -8.08 -25.22
CA LEU A 269 3.99 -6.79 -24.71
C LEU A 269 3.57 -6.55 -23.25
N LEU A 270 2.35 -7.00 -22.90
CA LEU A 270 1.71 -6.74 -21.62
C LEU A 270 1.88 -7.89 -20.59
N GLU A 271 2.74 -8.88 -20.88
CA GLU A 271 3.07 -9.90 -19.88
C GLU A 271 3.55 -9.24 -18.59
N LYS A 272 3.07 -9.77 -17.45
CA LYS A 272 3.37 -9.20 -16.14
C LYS A 272 4.81 -9.41 -15.76
N ASP A 273 5.33 -10.61 -16.03
CA ASP A 273 6.73 -10.96 -15.87
C ASP A 273 7.56 -10.38 -17.03
N PRO A 274 8.54 -9.49 -16.75
CA PRO A 274 9.43 -8.93 -17.78
C PRO A 274 10.14 -9.99 -18.63
N ASP A 275 10.45 -11.16 -18.08
CA ASP A 275 11.14 -12.23 -18.80
C ASP A 275 10.23 -12.93 -19.83
N GLN A 276 8.93 -12.77 -19.74
CA GLN A 276 7.96 -13.27 -20.70
C GLN A 276 7.60 -12.28 -21.80
N ARG A 277 8.07 -11.03 -21.72
CA ARG A 277 7.89 -10.01 -22.75
C ARG A 277 8.90 -10.16 -23.89
N PHE A 278 8.78 -9.31 -24.91
CA PHE A 278 9.91 -9.08 -25.82
C PHE A 278 11.08 -8.53 -25.02
N GLN A 279 12.26 -9.11 -25.22
CA GLN A 279 13.45 -8.71 -24.45
C GLN A 279 14.11 -7.46 -25.02
N THR A 280 13.88 -7.17 -26.29
CA THR A 280 14.42 -5.99 -26.98
C THR A 280 13.41 -5.40 -27.94
N PRO A 281 13.49 -4.09 -28.25
CA PRO A 281 12.68 -3.46 -29.31
C PRO A 281 12.92 -4.12 -30.69
N THR A 282 14.11 -4.68 -30.92
CA THR A 282 14.43 -5.41 -32.15
C THR A 282 13.56 -6.65 -32.32
N GLU A 283 13.34 -7.42 -31.24
CA GLU A 283 12.43 -8.58 -31.26
C GLU A 283 10.99 -8.16 -31.59
N LEU A 284 10.50 -7.07 -31.02
CA LEU A 284 9.19 -6.50 -31.35
C LEU A 284 9.11 -6.11 -32.85
N LEU A 285 10.13 -5.44 -33.37
CA LEU A 285 10.20 -5.05 -34.79
C LEU A 285 10.21 -6.27 -35.73
N GLN A 286 10.79 -7.38 -35.32
CA GLN A 286 10.76 -8.64 -36.07
C GLN A 286 9.41 -9.37 -35.96
N ALA A 287 8.67 -9.18 -34.89
CA ALA A 287 7.37 -9.78 -34.66
C ALA A 287 6.24 -9.09 -35.47
N ILE A 288 6.28 -7.76 -35.62
CA ILE A 288 5.23 -6.99 -36.31
C ILE A 288 4.96 -7.48 -37.74
N PRO A 289 5.95 -7.72 -38.63
CA PRO A 289 5.69 -8.27 -39.96
C PRO A 289 5.00 -9.63 -39.91
N LYS A 290 5.37 -10.53 -38.96
CA LYS A 290 4.69 -11.82 -38.80
C LYS A 290 3.21 -11.66 -38.46
N VAL A 291 2.87 -10.63 -37.65
CA VAL A 291 1.48 -10.29 -37.34
C VAL A 291 0.74 -9.82 -38.56
N THR A 292 1.35 -8.96 -39.38
CA THR A 292 0.74 -8.47 -40.64
C THR A 292 0.47 -9.61 -41.60
N ASP A 293 1.47 -10.49 -41.83
CA ASP A 293 1.30 -11.68 -42.67
C ASP A 293 0.23 -12.65 -42.14
N ALA A 294 0.13 -12.77 -40.82
CA ALA A 294 -0.87 -13.64 -40.19
C ALA A 294 -2.31 -13.08 -40.32
N ILE A 295 -2.46 -11.75 -40.29
CA ILE A 295 -3.74 -11.09 -40.53
C ILE A 295 -4.18 -11.35 -41.98
N GLU A 296 -3.30 -11.11 -42.98
CA GLU A 296 -3.57 -11.31 -44.39
C GLU A 296 -3.89 -12.78 -44.69
N SER A 297 -3.15 -13.71 -44.09
CA SER A 297 -3.33 -15.15 -44.28
C SER A 297 -4.38 -15.78 -43.34
N ARG A 298 -5.06 -15.01 -42.53
CA ARG A 298 -6.04 -15.46 -41.52
C ARG A 298 -5.52 -16.57 -40.61
N ARG A 299 -4.25 -16.54 -40.26
CA ARG A 299 -3.62 -17.49 -39.33
C ARG A 299 -3.67 -16.95 -37.89
N ARG A 300 -3.70 -17.87 -36.94
CA ARG A 300 -3.51 -17.54 -35.52
C ARG A 300 -2.04 -17.59 -35.18
N LEU A 301 -1.59 -16.75 -34.23
CA LEU A 301 -0.24 -16.72 -33.68
C LEU A 301 -0.26 -16.97 -32.17
N THR A 302 0.79 -17.63 -31.67
CA THR A 302 1.06 -17.77 -30.25
C THR A 302 2.22 -16.86 -29.82
N ALA A 303 2.34 -16.59 -28.52
CA ALA A 303 3.45 -15.79 -27.97
C ALA A 303 4.82 -16.39 -28.34
N ASP A 304 4.97 -17.71 -28.29
CA ASP A 304 6.24 -18.38 -28.64
C ASP A 304 6.61 -18.19 -30.09
N GLN A 305 5.64 -18.20 -31.02
CA GLN A 305 5.88 -17.94 -32.44
C GLN A 305 6.27 -16.49 -32.73
N LEU A 306 5.83 -15.56 -31.89
CA LEU A 306 6.22 -14.16 -31.98
C LEU A 306 7.66 -13.94 -31.48
N ARG A 307 8.05 -14.61 -30.40
CA ARG A 307 9.40 -14.49 -29.80
C ARG A 307 10.48 -15.32 -30.54
N SER A 308 10.11 -16.41 -31.20
CA SER A 308 11.07 -17.27 -31.90
C SER A 308 11.61 -16.60 -33.17
N GLY A 309 12.93 -16.43 -33.25
CA GLY A 309 13.64 -15.85 -34.39
C GLY A 309 13.80 -16.77 -35.61
N THR A 310 13.17 -17.96 -35.66
CA THR A 310 13.33 -18.94 -36.75
C THR A 310 12.24 -18.82 -37.81
N ASN A 311 12.64 -18.63 -39.06
CA ASN A 311 11.79 -18.77 -40.25
C ASN A 311 11.21 -20.18 -40.31
N ILE A 312 9.94 -20.33 -40.12
CA ILE A 312 9.24 -21.62 -40.35
C ILE A 312 8.99 -21.77 -41.85
N GLU A 313 9.75 -22.64 -42.46
CA GLU A 313 9.46 -23.15 -43.80
C GLU A 313 8.05 -23.71 -43.87
N VAL A 314 7.28 -23.23 -44.84
CA VAL A 314 5.92 -23.63 -45.11
C VAL A 314 5.91 -25.04 -45.71
N LYS A 315 5.65 -26.06 -44.89
CA LYS A 315 5.20 -27.38 -45.42
C LYS A 315 3.72 -27.31 -45.74
N ARG A 316 3.41 -27.28 -47.08
CA ARG A 316 2.04 -27.46 -47.61
C ARG A 316 1.56 -28.87 -47.27
N PRO A 317 0.34 -29.06 -46.74
CA PRO A 317 -0.24 -30.39 -46.61
C PRO A 317 -0.70 -30.88 -47.97
N ARG A 318 -0.24 -32.08 -48.34
CA ARG A 318 -0.72 -32.84 -49.44
C ARG A 318 -2.10 -33.42 -49.11
N THR A 319 -3.04 -33.15 -49.95
CA THR A 319 -4.38 -33.78 -50.04
C THR A 319 -4.29 -35.27 -50.40
N GLY A 320 -5.09 -36.08 -49.77
CA GLY A 320 -5.41 -37.45 -50.11
C GLY A 320 -6.12 -38.13 -48.95
N GLY A 321 -7.26 -38.37 -48.87
CA GLY A 321 -8.37 -38.93 -49.53
C GLY A 321 -8.70 -40.37 -49.10
N ARG A 322 -9.92 -40.59 -48.65
CA ARG A 322 -10.70 -41.86 -48.63
C ARG A 322 -10.97 -42.48 -47.25
N ILE A 323 -12.21 -42.38 -46.80
CA ILE A 323 -13.36 -43.33 -46.91
C ILE A 323 -13.13 -44.65 -46.13
N LEU A 324 -14.04 -44.86 -45.15
CA LEU A 324 -14.94 -46.04 -44.99
C LEU A 324 -15.72 -45.88 -43.67
N ARG A 325 -17.00 -45.63 -43.78
CA ARG A 325 -18.16 -46.49 -43.61
C ARG A 325 -18.11 -47.55 -42.52
N GLY A 326 -19.04 -47.32 -41.57
CA GLY A 326 -19.96 -48.39 -41.20
C GLY A 326 -19.71 -49.06 -39.89
N LEU A 327 -20.61 -48.88 -38.94
CA LEU A 327 -21.54 -49.96 -38.56
C LEU A 327 -22.37 -49.51 -37.36
N SER A 328 -23.63 -49.55 -37.54
CA SER A 328 -24.72 -49.53 -36.58
C SER A 328 -24.72 -50.78 -35.71
N GLY A 329 -25.03 -50.66 -34.42
CA GLY A 329 -25.22 -51.82 -33.59
C GLY A 329 -25.69 -51.50 -32.16
N SER A 330 -27.00 -51.57 -31.99
CA SER A 330 -27.73 -51.95 -30.75
C SER A 330 -27.54 -51.22 -29.45
N GLY A 331 -28.46 -50.32 -29.14
CA GLY A 331 -28.83 -49.95 -27.79
C GLY A 331 -29.45 -51.13 -27.05
N ARG A 332 -28.81 -51.55 -25.93
CA ARG A 332 -29.48 -52.38 -24.90
C ARG A 332 -28.67 -52.55 -23.60
N THR A 333 -27.62 -51.75 -23.41
CA THR A 333 -26.80 -51.83 -22.17
C THR A 333 -26.86 -50.63 -21.26
N TRP A 334 -27.47 -49.54 -21.66
CA TRP A 334 -27.56 -48.32 -20.85
C TRP A 334 -28.63 -48.34 -19.75
N GLY A 335 -29.68 -49.20 -19.88
CA GLY A 335 -30.71 -49.31 -18.85
C GLY A 335 -30.20 -49.90 -17.51
N TRP A 336 -29.22 -50.83 -17.57
CA TRP A 336 -28.67 -51.44 -16.34
C TRP A 336 -27.65 -50.58 -15.62
N LEU A 337 -26.94 -49.69 -16.31
CA LEU A 337 -25.98 -48.78 -15.70
C LEU A 337 -26.69 -47.62 -14.96
N LEU A 338 -27.84 -47.20 -15.47
CA LEU A 338 -28.66 -46.20 -14.76
C LEU A 338 -29.35 -46.81 -13.54
N ALA A 339 -29.83 -48.05 -13.59
CA ALA A 339 -30.43 -48.76 -12.45
C ALA A 339 -29.37 -49.02 -11.36
N LEU A 340 -28.14 -49.39 -11.73
CA LEU A 340 -27.05 -49.58 -10.81
C LEU A 340 -26.61 -48.23 -10.19
N GLY A 341 -26.58 -47.16 -10.97
CA GLY A 341 -26.32 -45.82 -10.49
C GLY A 341 -27.32 -45.31 -9.43
N PHE A 342 -28.59 -45.57 -9.63
CA PHE A 342 -29.64 -45.23 -8.63
C PHE A 342 -29.56 -46.09 -7.36
N ILE A 343 -29.22 -47.36 -7.47
CA ILE A 343 -29.01 -48.25 -6.30
C ILE A 343 -27.77 -47.81 -5.51
N VAL A 344 -26.66 -47.48 -6.18
CA VAL A 344 -25.43 -46.97 -5.50
C VAL A 344 -25.66 -45.61 -4.87
N ALA A 345 -26.38 -44.71 -5.55
CA ALA A 345 -26.77 -43.41 -5.01
C ALA A 345 -27.73 -43.56 -3.80
N GLY A 346 -28.68 -44.48 -3.86
CA GLY A 346 -29.56 -44.78 -2.74
C GLY A 346 -28.83 -45.37 -1.51
N LEU A 347 -27.90 -46.29 -1.76
CA LEU A 347 -27.05 -46.86 -0.68
C LEU A 347 -26.08 -45.82 -0.12
N PHE A 348 -25.56 -44.92 -0.95
CA PHE A 348 -24.72 -43.83 -0.48
C PHE A 348 -25.51 -42.82 0.35
N LEU A 349 -26.70 -42.46 -0.05
CA LEU A 349 -27.61 -41.64 0.75
C LEU A 349 -28.01 -42.32 2.06
N ALA A 350 -28.36 -43.61 2.04
CA ALA A 350 -28.68 -44.34 3.25
C ALA A 350 -27.48 -44.47 4.20
N TRP A 351 -26.28 -44.71 3.66
CA TRP A 351 -25.04 -44.71 4.44
C TRP A 351 -24.72 -43.32 4.98
N PHE A 352 -24.93 -42.28 4.17
CA PHE A 352 -24.70 -40.87 4.58
C PHE A 352 -25.60 -40.45 5.74
N PHE A 353 -26.90 -40.82 5.66
CA PHE A 353 -27.85 -40.59 6.75
C PHE A 353 -27.58 -41.47 7.99
N TRP A 354 -27.10 -42.69 7.82
CA TRP A 354 -26.82 -43.60 8.94
C TRP A 354 -25.48 -43.36 9.60
N SER A 355 -24.51 -42.78 8.93
CA SER A 355 -23.19 -42.43 9.44
C SER A 355 -23.18 -41.24 10.42
N GLY A 356 -24.33 -40.66 10.75
CA GLY A 356 -24.42 -39.52 11.69
C GLY A 356 -23.85 -38.20 11.18
N ARG A 357 -23.39 -38.14 9.94
CA ARG A 357 -22.85 -36.92 9.34
C ARG A 357 -23.92 -35.89 8.88
N ALA A 358 -25.20 -36.24 8.98
CA ALA A 358 -26.28 -35.30 8.72
C ALA A 358 -26.43 -34.20 9.80
N GLY A 359 -25.76 -34.32 10.91
CA GLY A 359 -25.74 -33.27 11.95
C GLY A 359 -24.95 -32.03 11.58
N SER A 360 -24.13 -32.08 10.52
CA SER A 360 -23.29 -30.92 10.14
C SER A 360 -23.82 -30.09 8.94
N LEU A 361 -25.01 -30.44 8.42
CA LEU A 361 -25.67 -29.63 7.35
C LEU A 361 -26.76 -28.70 7.88
N PHE A 362 -27.09 -28.79 9.14
CA PHE A 362 -27.86 -27.79 9.87
C PHE A 362 -26.92 -27.04 10.80
N THR A 363 -26.03 -26.25 10.27
CA THR A 363 -25.64 -25.06 11.02
C THR A 363 -26.94 -24.30 11.25
N PRO A 364 -27.29 -23.97 12.53
CA PRO A 364 -28.36 -23.01 12.74
C PRO A 364 -27.95 -21.77 11.89
N PRO A 365 -28.90 -21.10 11.23
CA PRO A 365 -28.57 -19.85 10.56
C PRO A 365 -27.81 -19.02 11.60
N VAL A 366 -26.61 -18.57 11.21
CA VAL A 366 -25.90 -17.54 11.98
C VAL A 366 -26.99 -16.56 12.34
N ALA A 367 -27.24 -16.36 13.62
CA ALA A 367 -28.28 -15.46 14.08
C ALA A 367 -28.04 -14.18 13.30
N GLU A 368 -28.97 -13.86 12.37
CA GLU A 368 -28.96 -12.56 11.72
C GLU A 368 -28.90 -11.59 12.87
N THR A 369 -27.75 -10.96 13.06
CA THR A 369 -27.58 -9.90 14.01
C THR A 369 -28.63 -8.88 13.65
N ALA A 370 -29.68 -8.77 14.46
CA ALA A 370 -30.85 -7.93 14.19
C ALA A 370 -30.28 -6.53 13.88
N VAL A 371 -30.36 -6.14 12.61
CA VAL A 371 -29.80 -4.86 12.12
C VAL A 371 -30.48 -3.78 12.95
N THR A 372 -29.71 -3.06 13.74
CA THR A 372 -30.23 -2.04 14.63
C THR A 372 -30.86 -0.96 13.75
N GLN A 373 -32.15 -0.70 13.88
CA GLN A 373 -32.88 0.28 13.06
C GLN A 373 -32.24 1.68 13.02
N LYS A 374 -31.43 2.02 14.01
CA LYS A 374 -30.69 3.28 14.09
C LYS A 374 -29.22 3.07 13.78
N SER A 375 -28.92 2.57 12.59
CA SER A 375 -27.54 2.37 12.13
C SER A 375 -27.35 2.93 10.72
N ILE A 376 -26.16 3.53 10.50
CA ILE A 376 -25.85 4.23 9.25
C ILE A 376 -24.41 4.02 8.81
N ALA A 377 -24.22 3.88 7.50
CA ALA A 377 -22.92 4.02 6.84
C ALA A 377 -22.93 5.27 5.96
N VAL A 378 -21.95 6.15 6.12
CA VAL A 378 -21.76 7.32 5.25
C VAL A 378 -20.72 6.94 4.21
N LEU A 379 -21.15 6.67 2.98
CA LEU A 379 -20.23 6.24 1.91
C LEU A 379 -19.35 7.40 1.43
N PRO A 380 -18.17 7.11 0.83
CA PRO A 380 -17.32 8.14 0.25
C PRO A 380 -18.10 8.98 -0.77
N PHE A 381 -18.06 10.28 -0.61
CA PHE A 381 -18.75 11.21 -1.51
C PHE A 381 -18.00 11.31 -2.84
N GLU A 382 -18.76 11.45 -3.92
CA GLU A 382 -18.19 11.62 -5.24
C GLU A 382 -17.75 13.06 -5.46
N ASN A 383 -16.50 13.26 -5.89
CA ASN A 383 -15.99 14.58 -6.25
C ASN A 383 -16.44 14.96 -7.67
N LEU A 384 -17.30 15.96 -7.76
CA LEU A 384 -17.78 16.56 -9.03
C LEU A 384 -17.09 17.91 -9.33
N SER A 385 -16.02 18.27 -8.61
CA SER A 385 -15.26 19.48 -8.87
C SER A 385 -14.48 19.36 -10.19
N ALA A 386 -14.20 20.49 -10.82
CA ALA A 386 -13.40 20.50 -12.06
C ALA A 386 -11.93 20.08 -11.84
N ASN A 387 -11.43 20.24 -10.60
CA ASN A 387 -10.09 19.83 -10.21
C ASN A 387 -10.16 18.48 -9.47
N SER A 388 -9.47 17.47 -10.00
CA SER A 388 -9.32 16.15 -9.36
C SER A 388 -8.65 16.25 -7.99
N ASP A 389 -7.79 17.27 -7.79
CA ASP A 389 -7.09 17.48 -6.54
C ASP A 389 -8.02 17.89 -5.37
N ASP A 390 -9.27 18.25 -5.66
CA ASP A 390 -10.28 18.52 -4.62
C ASP A 390 -10.91 17.21 -4.03
N ALA A 391 -10.42 16.04 -4.40
CA ALA A 391 -10.93 14.76 -3.86
C ALA A 391 -10.77 14.67 -2.34
N TYR A 392 -9.64 15.17 -1.77
CA TYR A 392 -9.44 15.22 -0.33
C TYR A 392 -10.49 16.07 0.39
N PHE A 393 -11.02 17.11 -0.29
CA PHE A 393 -12.06 17.96 0.26
C PHE A 393 -13.42 17.24 0.33
N ALA A 394 -13.78 16.47 -0.71
CA ALA A 394 -14.99 15.64 -0.69
C ALA A 394 -14.91 14.58 0.42
N ASP A 395 -13.75 13.98 0.60
CA ASP A 395 -13.47 13.05 1.69
C ASP A 395 -13.58 13.73 3.06
N GLY A 396 -13.06 14.94 3.18
CA GLY A 396 -13.14 15.71 4.42
C GLY A 396 -14.57 16.08 4.80
N VAL A 397 -15.39 16.46 3.83
CA VAL A 397 -16.83 16.73 4.06
C VAL A 397 -17.56 15.48 4.52
N GLN A 398 -17.33 14.33 3.86
CA GLN A 398 -17.92 13.04 4.24
C GLN A 398 -17.50 12.63 5.66
N ASP A 399 -16.21 12.72 5.95
CA ASP A 399 -15.65 12.35 7.24
C ASP A 399 -16.18 13.22 8.40
N GLU A 400 -16.34 14.52 8.17
CA GLU A 400 -16.87 15.41 9.21
C GLU A 400 -18.37 15.18 9.46
N ILE A 401 -19.15 14.84 8.42
CA ILE A 401 -20.53 14.40 8.59
C ILE A 401 -20.57 13.10 9.42
N LEU A 402 -19.69 12.16 9.10
CA LEU A 402 -19.55 10.90 9.83
C LEU A 402 -19.20 11.17 11.30
N ASN A 403 -18.21 12.02 11.58
CA ASN A 403 -17.78 12.39 12.91
C ASN A 403 -18.92 13.08 13.71
N ASN A 404 -19.68 13.95 13.07
CA ASN A 404 -20.82 14.60 13.69
C ASN A 404 -21.94 13.59 14.03
N LEU A 405 -22.20 12.62 13.16
CA LEU A 405 -23.14 11.53 13.44
C LEU A 405 -22.66 10.61 14.56
N ALA A 406 -21.35 10.34 14.65
CA ALA A 406 -20.75 9.49 15.68
C ALA A 406 -20.85 10.08 17.10
N LYS A 407 -21.03 11.41 17.23
CA LYS A 407 -21.31 12.09 18.51
C LYS A 407 -22.70 11.78 19.06
N ILE A 408 -23.58 11.16 18.26
CA ILE A 408 -24.97 10.86 18.65
C ILE A 408 -25.03 9.48 19.30
N ALA A 409 -25.21 9.44 20.61
CA ALA A 409 -25.14 8.20 21.39
C ALA A 409 -26.15 7.12 20.96
N GLN A 410 -27.31 7.52 20.41
CA GLN A 410 -28.36 6.59 19.94
C GLN A 410 -28.13 6.03 18.54
N LEU A 411 -27.07 6.43 17.83
CA LEU A 411 -26.83 6.09 16.43
C LEU A 411 -25.57 5.23 16.30
N LYS A 412 -25.71 4.02 15.77
CA LYS A 412 -24.56 3.21 15.34
C LYS A 412 -24.04 3.78 14.01
N VAL A 413 -22.84 4.32 13.98
CA VAL A 413 -22.20 4.91 12.81
C VAL A 413 -20.98 4.07 12.45
N ILE A 414 -20.89 3.63 11.20
CA ILE A 414 -19.74 2.89 10.69
C ILE A 414 -18.59 3.85 10.42
N SER A 415 -17.38 3.49 10.82
CA SER A 415 -16.22 4.35 10.67
C SER A 415 -15.81 4.56 9.21
N ARG A 416 -14.99 5.62 9.01
CA ARG A 416 -14.41 5.94 7.70
C ARG A 416 -13.64 4.77 7.09
N THR A 417 -12.85 4.05 7.88
CA THR A 417 -12.00 2.95 7.41
C THR A 417 -12.81 1.86 6.71
N SER A 418 -13.93 1.44 7.30
CA SER A 418 -14.78 0.40 6.72
C SER A 418 -15.53 0.84 5.46
N VAL A 419 -15.83 2.13 5.28
CA VAL A 419 -16.57 2.61 4.11
C VAL A 419 -15.68 3.00 2.94
N MET A 420 -14.40 3.32 3.17
CA MET A 420 -13.47 3.79 2.13
C MET A 420 -13.24 2.80 0.99
N GLN A 421 -13.37 1.49 1.23
CA GLN A 421 -13.28 0.47 0.18
C GLN A 421 -14.35 0.62 -0.92
N TYR A 422 -15.44 1.33 -0.64
CA TYR A 422 -16.52 1.58 -1.60
C TYR A 422 -16.31 2.86 -2.42
N ARG A 423 -15.13 3.45 -2.39
CA ARG A 423 -14.79 4.62 -3.21
C ARG A 423 -14.72 4.20 -4.68
N GLY A 424 -15.37 4.97 -5.57
CA GLY A 424 -15.23 4.83 -7.03
C GLY A 424 -15.81 3.55 -7.65
N THR A 425 -16.60 2.77 -6.94
CA THR A 425 -17.19 1.51 -7.42
C THR A 425 -18.46 1.73 -8.24
N GLY A 426 -18.49 2.57 -9.25
CA GLY A 426 -19.61 2.68 -10.19
C GLY A 426 -21.00 2.66 -9.56
N ARG A 427 -21.97 1.94 -10.15
CA ARG A 427 -23.30 1.75 -9.55
C ARG A 427 -23.18 0.83 -8.33
N ARG A 428 -23.34 1.39 -7.13
CA ARG A 428 -23.19 0.69 -5.84
C ARG A 428 -24.43 -0.16 -5.55
N ASP A 429 -24.24 -1.40 -5.15
CA ASP A 429 -25.31 -2.21 -4.55
C ASP A 429 -25.43 -1.87 -3.07
N LEU A 430 -26.31 -0.92 -2.74
CA LEU A 430 -26.46 -0.41 -1.37
C LEU A 430 -26.93 -1.49 -0.39
N ARG A 431 -27.73 -2.45 -0.86
CA ARG A 431 -28.21 -3.58 -0.06
C ARG A 431 -27.02 -4.49 0.33
N GLN A 432 -26.17 -4.84 -0.63
CA GLN A 432 -24.99 -5.66 -0.36
C GLN A 432 -24.03 -4.93 0.60
N ILE A 433 -23.79 -3.64 0.38
CA ILE A 433 -22.95 -2.81 1.25
C ILE A 433 -23.51 -2.77 2.68
N ALA A 434 -24.78 -2.49 2.83
CA ALA A 434 -25.43 -2.40 4.15
C ALA A 434 -25.42 -3.74 4.89
N ASN A 435 -25.67 -4.85 4.22
CA ASN A 435 -25.55 -6.18 4.80
C ASN A 435 -24.10 -6.45 5.27
N THR A 436 -23.11 -6.14 4.44
CA THR A 436 -21.69 -6.32 4.80
C THR A 436 -21.27 -5.45 5.99
N LEU A 437 -21.80 -4.23 6.10
CA LEU A 437 -21.52 -3.30 7.19
C LEU A 437 -22.49 -3.46 8.38
N SER A 438 -23.50 -4.33 8.27
CA SER A 438 -24.53 -4.54 9.29
C SER A 438 -25.22 -3.23 9.69
N VAL A 439 -25.69 -2.46 8.70
CA VAL A 439 -26.42 -1.20 8.89
C VAL A 439 -27.79 -1.23 8.21
N ALA A 440 -28.74 -0.45 8.74
CA ALA A 440 -30.08 -0.31 8.16
C ALA A 440 -30.14 0.74 7.06
N THR A 441 -29.31 1.79 7.16
CA THR A 441 -29.37 2.95 6.26
C THR A 441 -27.98 3.30 5.73
N VAL A 442 -27.99 3.91 4.54
CA VAL A 442 -26.79 4.39 3.86
C VAL A 442 -26.99 5.85 3.47
N LEU A 443 -25.99 6.68 3.74
CA LEU A 443 -25.90 8.05 3.24
C LEU A 443 -24.90 8.12 2.10
N GLU A 444 -25.38 8.49 0.92
CA GLU A 444 -24.55 8.79 -0.25
C GLU A 444 -24.52 10.30 -0.49
N GLY A 445 -23.51 10.76 -1.23
CA GLY A 445 -23.44 12.17 -1.60
C GLY A 445 -22.42 12.48 -2.68
N THR A 446 -22.53 13.71 -3.17
CA THR A 446 -21.59 14.31 -4.11
C THR A 446 -21.16 15.67 -3.60
N VAL A 447 -19.91 16.04 -3.86
CA VAL A 447 -19.35 17.35 -3.51
C VAL A 447 -18.81 18.01 -4.76
N ARG A 448 -19.17 19.28 -4.96
CA ARG A 448 -18.64 20.12 -6.03
C ARG A 448 -18.12 21.42 -5.45
N ARG A 449 -16.83 21.67 -5.61
CA ARG A 449 -16.17 22.92 -5.26
C ARG A 449 -15.93 23.73 -6.53
N ALA A 450 -16.28 25.04 -6.49
CA ALA A 450 -16.05 25.98 -7.58
C ALA A 450 -15.58 27.32 -6.98
N GLY A 451 -14.27 27.52 -6.90
CA GLY A 451 -13.66 28.63 -6.21
C GLY A 451 -14.03 28.66 -4.72
N ASN A 452 -14.72 29.71 -4.27
CA ASN A 452 -15.17 29.89 -2.87
C ASN A 452 -16.58 29.30 -2.60
N ARG A 453 -17.20 28.60 -3.55
CA ARG A 453 -18.53 27.98 -3.37
C ARG A 453 -18.43 26.47 -3.33
N VAL A 454 -19.19 25.88 -2.41
CA VAL A 454 -19.30 24.44 -2.24
C VAL A 454 -20.76 24.03 -2.36
N ARG A 455 -21.01 23.02 -3.18
CA ARG A 455 -22.30 22.34 -3.26
C ARG A 455 -22.15 20.92 -2.78
N VAL A 456 -22.95 20.53 -1.80
CA VAL A 456 -23.03 19.17 -1.25
C VAL A 456 -24.44 18.66 -1.49
N SER A 457 -24.58 17.57 -2.25
CA SER A 457 -25.85 16.88 -2.43
C SER A 457 -25.78 15.54 -1.72
N THR A 458 -26.79 15.20 -0.93
CA THR A 458 -26.83 14.00 -0.10
C THR A 458 -28.16 13.28 -0.25
N GLU A 459 -28.11 11.96 -0.18
CA GLU A 459 -29.27 11.08 -0.20
C GLU A 459 -29.15 10.02 0.89
N LEU A 460 -30.15 9.94 1.77
CA LEU A 460 -30.27 8.91 2.80
C LEU A 460 -31.20 7.80 2.28
N VAL A 461 -30.70 6.60 2.19
CA VAL A 461 -31.40 5.44 1.60
C VAL A 461 -31.63 4.37 2.67
N ASP A 462 -32.86 3.82 2.71
CA ASP A 462 -33.15 2.58 3.42
C ASP A 462 -32.58 1.41 2.62
N ALA A 463 -31.58 0.73 3.18
CA ALA A 463 -30.82 -0.26 2.45
C ALA A 463 -31.59 -1.58 2.21
N GLN A 464 -32.67 -1.85 2.95
CA GLN A 464 -33.50 -3.05 2.73
C GLN A 464 -34.46 -2.85 1.57
N THR A 465 -35.05 -1.67 1.46
CA THR A 465 -36.06 -1.34 0.47
C THR A 465 -35.49 -0.64 -0.76
N ASP A 466 -34.26 -0.16 -0.69
CA ASP A 466 -33.60 0.68 -1.72
C ASP A 466 -34.38 1.97 -2.01
N ASN A 467 -35.11 2.47 -1.00
CA ASN A 467 -35.91 3.67 -1.13
C ASN A 467 -35.19 4.85 -0.47
N ALA A 468 -35.22 6.00 -1.13
CA ALA A 468 -34.76 7.27 -0.53
C ALA A 468 -35.67 7.67 0.63
N ILE A 469 -35.10 7.78 1.83
CA ILE A 469 -35.75 8.32 3.03
C ILE A 469 -35.76 9.84 2.95
N TRP A 470 -34.69 10.43 2.41
CA TRP A 470 -34.48 11.85 2.29
C TRP A 470 -33.37 12.16 1.29
N ALA A 471 -33.52 13.23 0.52
CA ALA A 471 -32.49 13.78 -0.33
C ALA A 471 -32.55 15.30 -0.29
N ASP A 472 -31.38 15.97 -0.29
CA ASP A 472 -31.29 17.42 -0.30
C ASP A 472 -29.96 17.91 -0.91
N SER A 473 -29.87 19.19 -1.23
CA SER A 473 -28.69 19.80 -1.82
C SER A 473 -28.44 21.17 -1.19
N TYR A 474 -27.25 21.34 -0.65
CA TYR A 474 -26.78 22.52 0.05
C TYR A 474 -25.76 23.26 -0.82
N GLU A 475 -25.93 24.55 -1.01
CA GLU A 475 -24.96 25.39 -1.70
C GLU A 475 -24.67 26.63 -0.84
N ARG A 476 -23.39 26.75 -0.42
CA ARG A 476 -22.91 27.82 0.46
C ARG A 476 -21.49 28.25 0.08
N GLU A 477 -20.99 29.30 0.72
CA GLU A 477 -19.57 29.65 0.65
C GLU A 477 -18.72 28.63 1.43
N LEU A 478 -17.43 28.53 1.07
CA LEU A 478 -16.48 27.60 1.69
C LEU A 478 -16.35 27.83 3.20
N THR A 479 -16.45 29.07 3.65
CA THR A 479 -16.48 29.48 5.08
C THR A 479 -17.64 28.87 5.85
N ASP A 480 -18.74 28.55 5.17
CA ASP A 480 -19.97 28.02 5.77
C ASP A 480 -20.09 26.49 5.62
N VAL A 481 -19.05 25.81 5.19
CA VAL A 481 -19.08 24.36 4.97
C VAL A 481 -19.44 23.58 6.25
N PHE A 482 -19.03 24.06 7.41
CA PHE A 482 -19.35 23.45 8.71
C PHE A 482 -20.84 23.50 9.03
N ALA A 483 -21.51 24.55 8.61
CA ALA A 483 -22.98 24.67 8.76
C ALA A 483 -23.65 23.57 7.90
N ILE A 484 -23.19 23.32 6.68
CA ILE A 484 -23.70 22.23 5.82
C ILE A 484 -23.55 20.88 6.54
N GLN A 485 -22.36 20.58 7.05
CA GLN A 485 -22.06 19.31 7.73
C GLN A 485 -22.93 19.10 8.97
N SER A 486 -23.09 20.15 9.77
CA SER A 486 -23.97 20.16 10.95
C SER A 486 -25.45 19.98 10.58
N ASP A 487 -25.92 20.70 9.56
CA ASP A 487 -27.32 20.63 9.10
C ASP A 487 -27.65 19.22 8.62
N ILE A 488 -26.76 18.61 7.80
CA ILE A 488 -26.92 17.22 7.30
C ILE A 488 -26.98 16.25 8.48
N ALA A 489 -26.05 16.33 9.44
CA ALA A 489 -26.01 15.42 10.59
C ALA A 489 -27.29 15.51 11.45
N GLN A 490 -27.79 16.73 11.69
CA GLN A 490 -29.02 16.95 12.45
C GLN A 490 -30.27 16.44 11.72
N VAL A 491 -30.37 16.66 10.40
CA VAL A 491 -31.47 16.15 9.58
C VAL A 491 -31.45 14.62 9.53
N VAL A 492 -30.29 14.00 9.30
CA VAL A 492 -30.14 12.56 9.31
C VAL A 492 -30.55 11.96 10.66
N ALA A 493 -30.08 12.54 11.78
CA ALA A 493 -30.49 12.12 13.11
C ALA A 493 -32.02 12.16 13.31
N SER A 494 -32.65 13.27 12.85
CA SER A 494 -34.11 13.42 12.90
C SER A 494 -34.82 12.36 12.06
N LYS A 495 -34.36 12.08 10.84
CA LYS A 495 -34.95 11.08 9.94
C LYS A 495 -34.82 9.66 10.50
N LEU A 496 -33.73 9.36 11.20
CA LEU A 496 -33.52 8.09 11.90
C LEU A 496 -34.15 8.04 13.30
N SER A 497 -34.97 9.04 13.66
CA SER A 497 -35.63 9.16 14.96
C SER A 497 -34.65 9.08 16.16
N ALA A 498 -33.40 9.51 15.97
CA ALA A 498 -32.44 9.65 17.05
C ALA A 498 -32.71 10.96 17.80
N ARG A 499 -32.84 10.87 19.11
CA ARG A 499 -33.07 12.06 19.95
C ARG A 499 -31.74 12.70 20.31
N LEU A 500 -31.54 13.94 19.89
CA LEU A 500 -30.38 14.73 20.24
C LEU A 500 -30.58 15.42 21.59
N SER A 501 -29.68 15.21 22.53
CA SER A 501 -29.59 16.01 23.75
C SER A 501 -29.15 17.44 23.42
N PRO A 502 -29.38 18.41 24.32
CA PRO A 502 -28.87 19.78 24.12
C PRO A 502 -27.37 19.85 23.99
N ALA A 503 -26.61 19.02 24.70
CA ALA A 503 -25.17 18.96 24.63
C ALA A 503 -24.67 18.41 23.27
N GLU A 504 -25.27 17.33 22.76
CA GLU A 504 -24.94 16.78 21.43
C GLU A 504 -25.23 17.81 20.33
N ARG A 505 -26.36 18.53 20.40
CA ARG A 505 -26.67 19.60 19.44
C ARG A 505 -25.60 20.68 19.43
N GLN A 506 -25.18 21.13 20.61
CA GLN A 506 -24.15 22.16 20.72
C GLN A 506 -22.82 21.70 20.17
N THR A 507 -22.43 20.43 20.44
CA THR A 507 -21.17 19.83 19.96
C THR A 507 -21.17 19.64 18.44
N ILE A 508 -22.31 19.24 17.85
CA ILE A 508 -22.46 19.09 16.39
C ILE A 508 -22.45 20.45 15.68
N ALA A 509 -22.99 21.51 16.32
CA ALA A 509 -23.03 22.84 15.74
C ALA A 509 -21.70 23.61 15.85
N ALA A 510 -20.74 23.14 16.63
CA ALA A 510 -19.46 23.81 16.83
C ALA A 510 -18.56 23.64 15.60
N ALA A 511 -18.20 24.76 14.95
CA ALA A 511 -17.21 24.72 13.86
C ALA A 511 -15.81 24.42 14.42
N PRO A 512 -15.04 23.53 13.79
CA PRO A 512 -13.68 23.18 14.25
C PRO A 512 -12.69 24.35 14.15
N THR A 513 -12.88 25.25 13.19
CA THR A 513 -12.10 26.49 12.98
C THR A 513 -12.94 27.52 12.23
N SER A 514 -12.59 28.78 12.32
CA SER A 514 -13.19 29.85 11.49
C SER A 514 -12.35 30.18 10.25
N ASP A 515 -11.16 29.57 10.11
CA ASP A 515 -10.24 29.82 9.00
C ASP A 515 -10.32 28.67 7.97
N ALA A 516 -10.83 29.00 6.77
CA ALA A 516 -11.04 28.03 5.71
C ALA A 516 -9.71 27.46 5.15
N GLU A 517 -8.62 28.24 5.17
CA GLU A 517 -7.30 27.77 4.72
C GLU A 517 -6.66 26.85 5.77
N ALA A 518 -6.82 27.16 7.06
CA ALA A 518 -6.40 26.28 8.14
C ALA A 518 -7.12 24.93 8.07
N TYR A 519 -8.41 24.95 7.74
CA TYR A 519 -9.19 23.73 7.56
C TYR A 519 -8.72 22.92 6.34
N ASP A 520 -8.47 23.55 5.21
CA ASP A 520 -7.94 22.89 4.00
C ASP A 520 -6.61 22.19 4.28
N LEU A 521 -5.68 22.85 4.98
CA LEU A 521 -4.42 22.27 5.40
C LEU A 521 -4.60 21.07 6.35
N TYR A 522 -5.52 21.17 7.30
CA TYR A 522 -5.86 20.09 8.21
C TYR A 522 -6.40 18.86 7.47
N LEU A 523 -7.30 19.04 6.48
CA LEU A 523 -7.84 17.94 5.69
C LEU A 523 -6.76 17.23 4.86
N ARG A 524 -5.83 17.98 4.29
CA ARG A 524 -4.67 17.42 3.58
C ARG A 524 -3.79 16.60 4.52
N ALA A 525 -3.49 17.14 5.70
CA ALA A 525 -2.72 16.44 6.70
C ALA A 525 -3.41 15.15 7.17
N LYS A 526 -4.73 15.21 7.40
CA LYS A 526 -5.54 14.06 7.80
C LYS A 526 -5.51 12.94 6.75
N GLN A 527 -5.53 13.30 5.46
CA GLN A 527 -5.38 12.34 4.37
C GLN A 527 -3.99 11.70 4.38
N LEU A 528 -2.93 12.46 4.64
CA LEU A 528 -1.57 11.95 4.69
C LEU A 528 -1.34 11.00 5.88
N VAL A 529 -1.87 11.33 7.05
CA VAL A 529 -1.82 10.43 8.22
C VAL A 529 -2.57 9.13 7.92
N ALA A 530 -3.78 9.21 7.35
CA ALA A 530 -4.54 8.02 6.97
C ALA A 530 -3.83 7.16 5.91
N ASN A 531 -3.12 7.78 4.96
CA ASN A 531 -2.32 7.06 3.97
C ASN A 531 -1.13 6.35 4.61
N ALA A 532 -0.49 6.94 5.62
CA ALA A 532 0.60 6.32 6.35
C ALA A 532 0.16 5.04 7.08
N GLU A 533 -1.09 4.99 7.58
CA GLU A 533 -1.64 3.81 8.24
C GLU A 533 -2.04 2.68 7.29
N LEU A 534 -2.55 3.03 6.10
CA LEU A 534 -3.16 2.09 5.16
C LEU A 534 -2.17 1.53 4.12
N PHE A 535 -1.12 2.27 3.77
CA PHE A 535 -0.25 1.97 2.62
C PHE A 535 1.22 1.80 3.01
N SER A 536 1.81 0.84 2.38
CA SER A 536 3.16 0.32 2.22
C SER A 536 4.36 1.15 2.71
N ILE A 537 5.27 0.43 3.28
CA ILE A 537 6.71 0.63 3.46
C ILE A 537 7.32 1.51 2.35
N GLY A 538 7.68 2.75 2.70
CA GLY A 538 8.42 3.70 1.86
C GLY A 538 7.90 5.14 1.95
N ASP A 539 6.58 5.34 1.91
CA ASP A 539 6.00 6.69 1.89
C ASP A 539 5.47 7.13 3.28
N GLU A 540 5.43 6.23 4.26
CA GLU A 540 4.86 6.46 5.59
C GLU A 540 5.55 7.62 6.31
N ARG A 541 6.88 7.59 6.37
CA ARG A 541 7.67 8.65 7.02
C ARG A 541 7.47 10.01 6.36
N GLU A 542 7.47 10.06 5.04
CA GLU A 542 7.30 11.29 4.29
C GLU A 542 5.89 11.85 4.43
N ASN A 543 4.88 10.98 4.34
CA ASN A 543 3.49 11.35 4.58
C ASN A 543 3.29 11.98 5.96
N LEU A 544 3.87 11.37 7.00
CA LEU A 544 3.80 11.90 8.36
C LEU A 544 4.55 13.23 8.52
N LEU A 545 5.73 13.41 7.90
CA LEU A 545 6.47 14.66 7.93
C LEU A 545 5.73 15.79 7.20
N ASN A 546 5.13 15.47 6.04
CA ASN A 546 4.32 16.43 5.29
C ASN A 546 3.04 16.78 6.06
N ALA A 547 2.41 15.81 6.72
CA ALA A 547 1.26 16.04 7.59
C ALA A 547 1.60 17.00 8.72
N VAL A 548 2.73 16.79 9.42
CA VAL A 548 3.22 17.70 10.47
C VAL A 548 3.37 19.12 9.92
N THR A 549 3.99 19.28 8.73
CA THR A 549 4.19 20.60 8.11
C THR A 549 2.86 21.31 7.86
N PHE A 550 1.87 20.61 7.32
CA PHE A 550 0.53 21.19 7.09
C PHE A 550 -0.20 21.53 8.40
N LEU A 551 -0.03 20.70 9.43
CA LEU A 551 -0.66 20.93 10.74
C LEU A 551 -0.05 22.12 11.49
N GLU A 552 1.26 22.28 11.43
CA GLU A 552 1.95 23.46 11.96
C GLU A 552 1.51 24.75 11.24
N GLU A 553 1.31 24.66 9.92
CA GLU A 553 0.78 25.79 9.16
C GLU A 553 -0.69 26.08 9.47
N ALA A 554 -1.52 25.06 9.62
CA ALA A 554 -2.92 25.22 10.05
C ALA A 554 -3.01 25.86 11.44
N ALA A 555 -2.19 25.42 12.39
CA ALA A 555 -2.10 25.99 13.74
C ALA A 555 -1.55 27.42 13.75
N ARG A 556 -0.70 27.80 12.79
CA ARG A 556 -0.21 29.17 12.64
C ARG A 556 -1.29 30.10 12.09
N LYS A 557 -2.16 29.61 11.18
CA LYS A 557 -3.30 30.37 10.63
C LYS A 557 -4.42 30.54 11.67
N ASP A 558 -4.77 29.46 12.36
CA ASP A 558 -5.71 29.52 13.49
C ASP A 558 -5.10 28.88 14.74
N PRO A 559 -4.48 29.67 15.62
CA PRO A 559 -3.90 29.17 16.87
C PRO A 559 -4.91 28.55 17.85
N ARG A 560 -6.22 28.64 17.58
CA ARG A 560 -7.28 28.02 18.38
C ARG A 560 -7.80 26.71 17.77
N PHE A 561 -7.20 26.25 16.67
CA PHE A 561 -7.65 25.06 15.98
C PHE A 561 -7.18 23.78 16.71
N VAL A 562 -7.95 23.35 17.69
CA VAL A 562 -7.62 22.22 18.61
C VAL A 562 -7.34 20.91 17.86
N PHE A 563 -8.14 20.59 16.84
CA PHE A 563 -7.98 19.34 16.10
C PHE A 563 -6.66 19.26 15.31
N ALA A 564 -6.12 20.42 14.88
CA ALA A 564 -4.80 20.45 14.24
C ALA A 564 -3.70 20.02 15.23
N TYR A 565 -3.79 20.48 16.48
CA TYR A 565 -2.84 20.06 17.52
C TYR A 565 -3.01 18.59 17.91
N CYS A 566 -4.24 18.08 18.04
CA CYS A 566 -4.49 16.66 18.33
C CYS A 566 -3.90 15.75 17.24
N LEU A 567 -4.12 16.11 15.97
CA LEU A 567 -3.60 15.33 14.84
C LEU A 567 -2.07 15.48 14.70
N ALA A 568 -1.49 16.64 15.04
CA ALA A 568 -0.05 16.85 15.07
C ALA A 568 0.62 15.96 16.13
N ALA A 569 0.02 15.87 17.32
CA ALA A 569 0.50 14.97 18.37
C ALA A 569 0.54 13.52 17.86
N ARG A 570 -0.55 13.04 17.22
CA ARG A 570 -0.61 11.70 16.61
C ARG A 570 0.50 11.48 15.58
N ALA A 571 0.67 12.41 14.64
CA ALA A 571 1.71 12.30 13.61
C ALA A 571 3.12 12.27 14.22
N HIS A 572 3.36 13.01 15.31
CA HIS A 572 4.62 12.94 16.04
C HIS A 572 4.81 11.62 16.77
N ASP A 573 3.75 11.03 17.34
CA ASP A 573 3.79 9.73 18.02
C ASP A 573 4.06 8.61 17.02
N ASP A 574 3.41 8.61 15.85
CA ASP A 574 3.65 7.64 14.78
C ASP A 574 5.09 7.73 14.25
N LEU A 575 5.62 8.95 14.06
CA LEU A 575 7.03 9.17 13.72
C LEU A 575 7.98 8.68 14.83
N TYR A 576 7.62 8.90 16.09
CA TYR A 576 8.42 8.44 17.24
C TYR A 576 8.48 6.93 17.32
N LEU A 577 7.37 6.26 17.11
CA LEU A 577 7.30 4.80 17.20
C LEU A 577 8.07 4.10 16.08
N SER A 578 7.95 4.61 14.85
CA SER A 578 8.40 3.91 13.65
C SER A 578 9.75 4.38 13.12
N PHE A 579 10.14 5.67 13.31
CA PHE A 579 11.26 6.25 12.57
C PHE A 579 12.27 7.06 13.42
N ASP A 580 11.84 7.73 14.49
CA ASP A 580 12.67 8.72 15.21
C ASP A 580 12.34 8.72 16.71
N ARG A 581 12.93 7.79 17.45
CA ARG A 581 12.74 7.66 18.92
C ARG A 581 13.51 8.71 19.74
N SER A 582 13.81 9.88 19.15
CA SER A 582 14.51 10.95 19.84
C SER A 582 13.64 11.66 20.89
N ALA A 583 14.30 12.17 21.93
CA ALA A 583 13.67 13.02 22.93
C ALA A 583 13.05 14.29 22.30
N ASN A 584 13.64 14.79 21.21
CA ASN A 584 13.13 15.94 20.49
C ASN A 584 11.77 15.62 19.82
N ARG A 585 11.65 14.44 19.16
CA ARG A 585 10.38 14.03 18.53
C ARG A 585 9.26 13.92 19.55
N ARG A 586 9.54 13.30 20.69
CA ARG A 586 8.59 13.20 21.79
C ARG A 586 8.19 14.57 22.34
N ALA A 587 9.15 15.48 22.55
CA ALA A 587 8.86 16.84 23.02
C ALA A 587 7.95 17.64 22.06
N LEU A 588 8.00 17.39 20.75
CA LEU A 588 7.07 18.00 19.80
C LEU A 588 5.64 17.47 19.99
N GLY A 589 5.47 16.18 20.24
CA GLY A 589 4.19 15.61 20.64
C GLY A 589 3.65 16.22 21.94
N ASP A 590 4.51 16.32 22.98
CA ASP A 590 4.18 16.99 24.25
C ASP A 590 3.69 18.42 24.04
N ALA A 591 4.36 19.19 23.19
CA ALA A 591 3.99 20.56 22.90
C ALA A 591 2.61 20.68 22.23
N ALA A 592 2.33 19.75 21.29
CA ALA A 592 1.05 19.70 20.61
C ALA A 592 -0.10 19.34 21.58
N ILE A 593 0.07 18.33 22.43
CA ILE A 593 -0.91 17.96 23.48
C ILE A 593 -1.09 19.10 24.48
N ALA A 594 -0.03 19.75 24.91
CA ALA A 594 -0.12 20.88 25.83
C ALA A 594 -0.87 22.07 25.21
N ALA A 595 -0.71 22.32 23.90
CA ALA A 595 -1.46 23.36 23.19
C ALA A 595 -2.95 23.02 23.11
N ALA A 596 -3.29 21.78 22.70
CA ALA A 596 -4.68 21.30 22.65
C ALA A 596 -5.37 21.39 24.02
N THR A 597 -4.71 20.90 25.08
CA THR A 597 -5.22 20.91 26.46
C THR A 597 -5.44 22.32 27.01
N ARG A 598 -4.56 23.28 26.69
CA ARG A 598 -4.75 24.68 27.09
C ARG A 598 -5.98 25.32 26.45
N LEU A 599 -6.28 24.94 25.21
CA LEU A 599 -7.40 25.51 24.46
C LEU A 599 -8.73 24.92 24.91
N GLN A 600 -8.80 23.59 25.04
CA GLN A 600 -10.03 22.88 25.38
C GLN A 600 -9.73 21.65 26.27
N PRO A 601 -9.51 21.85 27.59
CA PRO A 601 -9.04 20.78 28.48
C PRO A 601 -10.04 19.62 28.61
N ASP A 602 -11.35 19.88 28.46
CA ASP A 602 -12.40 18.88 28.65
C ASP A 602 -12.96 18.33 27.32
N HIS A 603 -12.31 18.66 26.18
CA HIS A 603 -12.77 18.18 24.88
C HIS A 603 -12.45 16.70 24.70
N PRO A 604 -13.42 15.85 24.24
CA PRO A 604 -13.22 14.39 24.12
C PRO A 604 -12.05 13.99 23.25
N ASP A 605 -11.85 14.71 22.12
CA ASP A 605 -10.73 14.41 21.21
C ASP A 605 -9.37 14.79 21.81
N VAL A 606 -9.32 15.76 22.73
CA VAL A 606 -8.11 16.10 23.48
C VAL A 606 -7.78 14.99 24.46
N HIS A 607 -8.79 14.47 25.14
CA HIS A 607 -8.61 13.31 26.03
C HIS A 607 -8.13 12.07 25.23
N LEU A 608 -8.74 11.81 24.07
CA LEU A 608 -8.35 10.69 23.21
C LEU A 608 -6.90 10.83 22.70
N ALA A 609 -6.53 12.02 22.20
CA ALA A 609 -5.16 12.31 21.74
C ALA A 609 -4.17 12.21 22.90
N THR A 610 -4.51 12.73 24.09
CA THR A 610 -3.67 12.64 25.29
C THR A 610 -3.48 11.19 25.73
N ALA A 611 -4.54 10.38 25.71
CA ALA A 611 -4.47 8.96 26.05
C ALA A 611 -3.55 8.20 25.08
N ARG A 612 -3.66 8.46 23.79
CA ARG A 612 -2.79 7.87 22.76
C ARG A 612 -1.33 8.28 22.96
N HIS A 613 -1.07 9.55 23.16
CA HIS A 613 0.29 10.07 23.40
C HIS A 613 0.94 9.43 24.66
N LEU A 614 0.18 9.31 25.75
CA LEU A 614 0.66 8.64 26.98
C LEU A 614 0.90 7.14 26.74
N TYR A 615 0.09 6.49 25.92
CA TYR A 615 0.25 5.09 25.53
C TYR A 615 1.47 4.87 24.65
N ASP A 616 1.61 5.65 23.57
CA ASP A 616 2.61 5.45 22.53
C ASP A 616 4.00 5.99 22.91
N ALA A 617 4.06 7.24 23.41
CA ALA A 617 5.34 7.92 23.70
C ALA A 617 5.90 7.63 25.08
N TYR A 618 5.03 7.33 26.07
CA TYR A 618 5.44 7.18 27.47
C TYR A 618 5.21 5.80 28.06
N ARG A 619 4.34 4.97 27.45
CA ARG A 619 3.87 3.69 28.01
C ARG A 619 3.31 3.85 29.45
N ASP A 620 2.73 5.03 29.73
CA ASP A 620 2.08 5.34 31.01
C ASP A 620 0.60 4.91 30.91
N TYR A 621 0.38 3.60 31.02
CA TYR A 621 -0.94 2.98 30.82
C TYR A 621 -1.95 3.43 31.88
N GLU A 622 -1.50 3.76 33.08
CA GLU A 622 -2.39 4.25 34.16
C GLU A 622 -2.97 5.63 33.81
N LYS A 623 -2.10 6.58 33.43
CA LYS A 623 -2.60 7.91 33.03
C LYS A 623 -3.36 7.86 31.70
N ALA A 624 -2.91 7.03 30.76
CA ALA A 624 -3.63 6.81 29.51
C ALA A 624 -5.04 6.29 29.77
N ARG A 625 -5.23 5.34 30.70
CA ARG A 625 -6.54 4.78 31.07
C ARG A 625 -7.48 5.82 31.70
N LEU A 626 -6.94 6.74 32.48
CA LEU A 626 -7.73 7.85 33.04
C LEU A 626 -8.26 8.77 31.92
N GLN A 627 -7.40 9.13 30.96
CA GLN A 627 -7.77 10.00 29.85
C GLN A 627 -8.77 9.32 28.89
N ILE A 628 -8.56 8.07 28.54
CA ILE A 628 -9.46 7.34 27.66
C ILE A 628 -10.85 7.16 28.30
N ALA A 629 -10.94 6.97 29.61
CA ALA A 629 -12.21 6.86 30.32
C ALA A 629 -13.04 8.17 30.25
N LEU A 630 -12.40 9.33 30.14
CA LEU A 630 -13.05 10.61 29.91
C LEU A 630 -13.56 10.71 28.47
N ALA A 631 -12.74 10.28 27.49
CA ALA A 631 -13.14 10.24 26.08
C ALA A 631 -14.32 9.27 25.84
N GLU A 632 -14.28 8.05 26.38
CA GLU A 632 -15.34 7.03 26.21
C GLU A 632 -16.72 7.51 26.71
N ARG A 633 -16.75 8.30 27.79
CA ARG A 633 -18.01 8.86 28.32
C ARG A 633 -18.70 9.80 27.35
N ALA A 634 -17.91 10.56 26.61
CA ALA A 634 -18.41 11.54 25.64
C ALA A 634 -18.53 10.96 24.22
N LEU A 635 -17.77 9.91 23.89
CA LEU A 635 -17.74 9.25 22.59
C LEU A 635 -18.02 7.73 22.73
N PRO A 636 -19.19 7.32 23.23
CA PRO A 636 -19.49 5.93 23.57
C PRO A 636 -19.52 4.96 22.36
N ASN A 637 -19.63 5.50 21.15
CA ASN A 637 -19.69 4.78 19.88
C ASN A 637 -18.45 5.04 19.00
N SER A 638 -17.36 5.56 19.58
CA SER A 638 -16.09 5.69 18.86
C SER A 638 -15.35 4.35 18.88
N SER A 639 -15.19 3.73 17.70
CA SER A 639 -14.38 2.52 17.54
C SER A 639 -12.92 2.75 17.93
N ASP A 640 -12.37 3.93 17.63
CA ASP A 640 -11.00 4.32 17.96
C ASP A 640 -10.78 4.41 19.48
N ALA A 641 -11.72 5.04 20.20
CA ALA A 641 -11.64 5.13 21.66
C ALA A 641 -11.73 3.75 22.32
N LEU A 642 -12.65 2.89 21.85
CA LEU A 642 -12.80 1.53 22.33
C LEU A 642 -11.56 0.67 22.03
N THR A 643 -10.98 0.82 20.84
CA THR A 643 -9.77 0.08 20.45
C THR A 643 -8.58 0.51 21.31
N LEU A 644 -8.37 1.80 21.51
CA LEU A 644 -7.29 2.30 22.36
C LEU A 644 -7.48 1.86 23.82
N ALA A 645 -8.72 1.92 24.34
CA ALA A 645 -9.03 1.42 25.67
C ALA A 645 -8.66 -0.07 25.81
N ALA A 646 -9.05 -0.89 24.83
CA ALA A 646 -8.74 -2.31 24.82
C ALA A 646 -7.23 -2.58 24.70
N MET A 647 -6.51 -1.77 23.92
CA MET A 647 -5.05 -1.85 23.84
C MET A 647 -4.38 -1.51 25.18
N ILE A 648 -4.88 -0.52 25.91
CA ILE A 648 -4.40 -0.19 27.25
C ILE A 648 -4.71 -1.33 28.22
N ASP A 649 -5.94 -1.88 28.18
CA ASP A 649 -6.39 -2.95 29.05
C ASP A 649 -5.51 -4.21 28.91
N ARG A 650 -5.17 -4.64 27.67
CA ARG A 650 -4.30 -5.80 27.46
C ARG A 650 -2.87 -5.57 27.96
N ARG A 651 -2.31 -4.35 27.82
CA ARG A 651 -0.99 -4.02 28.36
C ARG A 651 -0.95 -4.11 29.89
N GLN A 652 -2.07 -3.83 30.54
CA GLN A 652 -2.25 -3.96 31.98
C GLN A 652 -2.69 -5.36 32.42
N GLY A 653 -2.74 -6.34 31.52
CA GLY A 653 -3.14 -7.72 31.81
C GLY A 653 -4.65 -7.94 32.02
N ARG A 654 -5.47 -6.94 31.70
CA ARG A 654 -6.94 -7.03 31.73
C ARG A 654 -7.51 -7.59 30.43
N TRP A 655 -7.20 -8.85 30.17
CA TRP A 655 -7.47 -9.50 28.89
C TRP A 655 -8.97 -9.62 28.57
N ASP A 656 -9.80 -9.89 29.56
CA ASP A 656 -11.26 -10.02 29.36
C ASP A 656 -11.91 -8.69 29.01
N GLU A 657 -11.48 -7.60 29.65
CA GLU A 657 -11.90 -6.23 29.31
C GLU A 657 -11.44 -5.83 27.92
N SER A 658 -10.19 -6.14 27.59
CA SER A 658 -9.63 -5.90 26.25
C SER A 658 -10.44 -6.61 25.17
N THR A 659 -10.72 -7.90 25.33
CA THR A 659 -11.50 -8.68 24.36
C THR A 659 -12.92 -8.11 24.21
N LYS A 660 -13.63 -7.82 25.31
CA LYS A 660 -14.96 -7.20 25.28
C LYS A 660 -14.95 -5.83 24.57
N GLY A 661 -13.90 -5.03 24.80
CA GLY A 661 -13.71 -3.74 24.15
C GLY A 661 -13.56 -3.88 22.65
N LEU A 662 -12.72 -4.83 22.20
CA LEU A 662 -12.50 -5.12 20.78
C LEU A 662 -13.74 -5.72 20.10
N ASP A 663 -14.49 -6.61 20.77
CA ASP A 663 -15.76 -7.15 20.26
C ASP A 663 -16.79 -6.04 20.03
N LYS A 664 -16.86 -5.08 20.95
CA LYS A 664 -17.70 -3.90 20.77
C LYS A 664 -17.18 -3.02 19.63
N ALA A 665 -15.88 -2.77 19.54
CA ALA A 665 -15.27 -1.98 18.46
C ALA A 665 -15.53 -2.60 17.09
N VAL A 666 -15.36 -3.91 16.93
CA VAL A 666 -15.61 -4.59 15.65
C VAL A 666 -17.10 -4.62 15.27
N THR A 667 -18.02 -4.56 16.26
CA THR A 667 -19.44 -4.41 15.98
C THR A 667 -19.77 -3.03 15.40
N LEU A 668 -19.05 -2.00 15.83
CA LEU A 668 -19.19 -0.64 15.30
C LEU A 668 -18.46 -0.46 13.97
N ASP A 669 -17.35 -1.17 13.79
CA ASP A 669 -16.48 -1.04 12.61
C ASP A 669 -16.00 -2.42 12.13
N PRO A 670 -16.89 -3.19 11.47
CA PRO A 670 -16.66 -4.62 11.21
C PRO A 670 -15.56 -4.90 10.16
N ARG A 671 -15.15 -3.92 9.41
CA ARG A 671 -14.12 -4.07 8.36
C ARG A 671 -12.87 -3.23 8.61
N ASN A 672 -12.63 -2.83 9.84
CA ASN A 672 -11.42 -2.13 10.22
C ASN A 672 -10.25 -3.12 10.41
N PRO A 673 -9.20 -3.05 9.58
CA PRO A 673 -8.07 -3.97 9.65
C PRO A 673 -7.32 -3.90 10.98
N GLU A 674 -7.25 -2.71 11.59
CA GLU A 674 -6.58 -2.52 12.88
C GLU A 674 -7.31 -3.29 13.98
N ILE A 675 -8.64 -3.12 14.09
CA ILE A 675 -9.45 -3.81 15.11
C ILE A 675 -9.35 -5.32 14.95
N ILE A 676 -9.48 -5.82 13.70
CA ILE A 676 -9.37 -7.25 13.39
C ILE A 676 -7.98 -7.79 13.76
N THR A 677 -6.92 -7.00 13.50
CA THR A 677 -5.56 -7.37 13.89
C THR A 677 -5.42 -7.45 15.42
N ARG A 678 -6.00 -6.50 16.17
CA ARG A 678 -5.95 -6.52 17.64
C ARG A 678 -6.74 -7.67 18.24
N LEU A 679 -7.88 -8.06 17.64
CA LEU A 679 -8.61 -9.28 18.00
C LEU A 679 -7.75 -10.52 17.78
N PHE A 680 -7.19 -10.67 16.58
CA PHE A 680 -6.27 -11.75 16.25
C PHE A 680 -5.13 -11.87 17.28
N GLU A 681 -4.47 -10.76 17.61
CA GLU A 681 -3.38 -10.74 18.59
C GLU A 681 -3.86 -11.16 19.99
N ASN A 682 -5.02 -10.66 20.44
CA ASN A 682 -5.59 -11.02 21.74
C ASN A 682 -5.91 -12.51 21.81
N ASP A 683 -6.60 -13.04 20.79
CA ASP A 683 -7.03 -14.44 20.78
C ASP A 683 -5.82 -15.37 20.68
N LEU A 684 -4.79 -14.98 19.92
CA LEU A 684 -3.53 -15.73 19.86
C LEU A 684 -2.81 -15.75 21.22
N CYS A 685 -2.72 -14.61 21.93
CA CYS A 685 -2.14 -14.53 23.27
C CYS A 685 -2.91 -15.36 24.30
N LEU A 686 -4.23 -15.39 24.18
CA LEU A 686 -5.13 -16.16 25.04
C LEU A 686 -5.25 -17.63 24.62
N ARG A 687 -4.58 -18.05 23.54
CA ARG A 687 -4.64 -19.39 22.95
C ARG A 687 -6.06 -19.81 22.54
N ARG A 688 -6.86 -18.84 22.11
CA ARG A 688 -8.18 -19.03 21.48
C ARG A 688 -7.99 -19.20 19.98
N PHE A 689 -7.36 -20.29 19.57
CA PHE A 689 -6.87 -20.47 18.20
C PHE A 689 -7.98 -20.43 17.15
N ARG A 690 -9.19 -20.93 17.45
CA ARG A 690 -10.35 -20.84 16.54
C ARG A 690 -10.78 -19.39 16.30
N ASP A 691 -10.88 -18.59 17.36
CA ASP A 691 -11.26 -17.18 17.26
C ASP A 691 -10.18 -16.38 16.52
N ALA A 692 -8.90 -16.71 16.78
CA ALA A 692 -7.76 -16.14 16.05
C ALA A 692 -7.79 -16.53 14.56
N GLU A 693 -8.13 -17.76 14.20
CA GLU A 693 -8.28 -18.20 12.82
C GLU A 693 -9.44 -17.48 12.12
N ASP A 694 -10.58 -17.33 12.78
CA ASP A 694 -11.74 -16.58 12.27
C ASP A 694 -11.36 -15.10 12.04
N ALA A 695 -10.66 -14.46 12.96
CA ALA A 695 -10.15 -13.10 12.78
C ALA A 695 -9.16 -13.01 11.63
N SER A 696 -8.28 -14.01 11.48
CA SER A 696 -7.33 -14.11 10.36
C SER A 696 -8.03 -14.23 9.00
N ASN A 697 -9.07 -15.09 8.91
CA ASN A 697 -9.83 -15.28 7.68
C ASN A 697 -10.58 -13.99 7.29
N ARG A 698 -11.20 -13.31 8.25
CA ARG A 698 -11.82 -11.99 8.03
C ARG A 698 -10.80 -10.97 7.53
N PHE A 699 -9.58 -11.01 8.05
CA PHE A 699 -8.52 -10.13 7.58
C PHE A 699 -8.13 -10.39 6.12
N VAL A 700 -8.03 -11.66 5.72
CA VAL A 700 -7.75 -12.06 4.33
C VAL A 700 -8.88 -11.59 3.39
N GLU A 701 -10.14 -11.70 3.81
CA GLU A 701 -11.32 -11.23 3.06
C GLU A 701 -11.33 -9.71 2.83
N LEU A 702 -10.62 -8.94 3.63
CA LEU A 702 -10.49 -7.50 3.43
C LEU A 702 -9.64 -7.15 2.20
N GLY A 703 -8.86 -8.09 1.66
CA GLY A 703 -8.01 -7.87 0.49
C GLY A 703 -6.93 -6.82 0.74
N THR A 704 -6.43 -6.71 1.96
CA THR A 704 -5.36 -5.75 2.30
C THR A 704 -4.05 -6.19 1.66
N ASP A 705 -3.47 -5.33 0.83
CA ASP A 705 -2.27 -5.59 0.02
C ASP A 705 -0.94 -5.65 0.81
N LYS A 706 -1.00 -5.77 2.15
CA LYS A 706 0.23 -5.93 2.95
C LYS A 706 0.67 -7.41 2.91
N PRO A 707 1.74 -7.76 2.18
CA PRO A 707 2.14 -9.17 1.98
C PRO A 707 2.41 -9.93 3.27
N GLY A 708 2.95 -9.27 4.30
CA GLY A 708 3.22 -9.88 5.61
C GLY A 708 1.95 -10.23 6.42
N LEU A 709 0.81 -9.63 6.08
CA LEU A 709 -0.45 -9.88 6.80
C LEU A 709 -1.15 -11.16 6.34
N ASN A 710 -0.82 -11.66 5.17
CA ASN A 710 -1.31 -12.95 4.66
C ASN A 710 -0.68 -14.16 5.39
N LEU A 711 0.28 -13.93 6.29
CA LEU A 711 0.90 -14.98 7.10
C LEU A 711 0.09 -15.35 8.35
N LYS A 712 -0.93 -14.56 8.74
CA LYS A 712 -1.73 -14.80 9.96
C LYS A 712 -2.29 -16.23 10.07
N PRO A 713 -2.84 -16.84 8.98
CA PRO A 713 -3.28 -18.24 9.08
C PRO A 713 -2.14 -19.22 9.34
N ALA A 714 -0.95 -18.94 8.81
CA ALA A 714 0.23 -19.77 9.07
C ALA A 714 0.75 -19.58 10.50
N VAL A 715 0.65 -18.36 11.05
CA VAL A 715 0.95 -18.06 12.47
C VAL A 715 0.04 -18.88 13.38
N CYS A 716 -1.28 -18.93 13.13
CA CYS A 716 -2.21 -19.74 13.92
C CYS A 716 -1.81 -21.22 13.91
N ARG A 717 -1.62 -21.82 12.72
CA ARG A 717 -1.24 -23.23 12.62
C ARG A 717 0.10 -23.54 13.29
N PHE A 718 1.07 -22.65 13.14
CA PHE A 718 2.34 -22.79 13.85
C PHE A 718 2.15 -22.73 15.37
N ALA A 719 1.43 -21.73 15.87
CA ALA A 719 1.22 -21.53 17.30
C ALA A 719 0.48 -22.71 17.95
N GLU A 720 -0.52 -23.27 17.26
CA GLU A 720 -1.37 -24.36 17.74
C GLU A 720 -0.72 -25.74 17.54
N HIS A 721 -0.15 -26.01 16.35
CA HIS A 721 0.27 -27.34 15.94
C HIS A 721 1.76 -27.50 15.75
N ALA A 722 2.54 -26.43 15.89
CA ALA A 722 3.99 -26.37 15.55
C ALA A 722 4.26 -26.66 14.05
N ASP A 723 3.38 -26.19 13.15
CA ASP A 723 3.50 -26.36 11.70
C ASP A 723 4.55 -25.40 11.13
N VAL A 724 5.84 -25.71 11.36
CA VAL A 724 6.99 -24.95 10.82
C VAL A 724 7.02 -25.03 9.30
N ALA A 725 6.75 -26.21 8.73
CA ALA A 725 6.79 -26.42 7.29
C ALA A 725 5.72 -25.59 6.56
N GLY A 726 4.50 -25.55 7.11
CA GLY A 726 3.41 -24.72 6.60
C GLY A 726 3.72 -23.22 6.66
N TYR A 727 4.36 -22.76 7.74
CA TYR A 727 4.77 -21.36 7.86
C TYR A 727 5.88 -21.01 6.84
N ARG A 728 6.91 -21.85 6.71
CA ARG A 728 7.97 -21.67 5.70
C ARG A 728 7.41 -21.64 4.28
N SER A 729 6.46 -22.53 3.98
CA SER A 729 5.78 -22.56 2.67
C SER A 729 5.02 -21.25 2.41
N ALA A 730 4.35 -20.70 3.41
CA ALA A 730 3.66 -19.41 3.30
C ALA A 730 4.64 -18.24 3.07
N LEU A 731 5.80 -18.23 3.74
CA LEU A 731 6.87 -17.24 3.48
C LEU A 731 7.40 -17.34 2.05
N GLU A 732 7.61 -18.56 1.54
CA GLU A 732 8.08 -18.77 0.17
C GLU A 732 7.01 -18.44 -0.89
N ALA A 733 5.73 -18.44 -0.54
CA ALA A 733 4.65 -18.01 -1.41
C ALA A 733 4.53 -16.48 -1.52
N LEU A 734 5.20 -15.72 -0.66
CA LEU A 734 5.20 -14.26 -0.72
C LEU A 734 5.80 -13.75 -2.03
N PRO A 735 5.33 -12.60 -2.54
CA PRO A 735 5.97 -11.91 -3.67
C PRO A 735 7.45 -11.63 -3.40
N SER A 736 8.28 -11.62 -4.46
CA SER A 736 9.74 -11.44 -4.32
C SER A 736 10.13 -10.17 -3.55
N ALA A 737 9.44 -9.06 -3.78
CA ALA A 737 9.68 -7.83 -3.04
C ALA A 737 9.37 -7.96 -1.54
N ALA A 738 8.29 -8.65 -1.18
CA ALA A 738 7.94 -8.90 0.20
C ALA A 738 8.93 -9.84 0.90
N LYS A 739 9.51 -10.81 0.19
CA LYS A 739 10.57 -11.69 0.72
C LYS A 739 11.83 -10.93 1.12
N LEU A 740 12.10 -9.80 0.49
CA LEU A 740 13.25 -8.93 0.76
C LEU A 740 12.99 -7.93 1.90
N ASP A 741 11.76 -7.85 2.39
CA ASP A 741 11.46 -7.07 3.59
C ASP A 741 12.24 -7.60 4.80
N MET A 742 12.69 -6.69 5.66
CA MET A 742 13.52 -7.04 6.81
C MET A 742 12.84 -8.02 7.77
N SER A 743 11.53 -7.84 8.02
CA SER A 743 10.75 -8.71 8.90
C SER A 743 10.61 -10.11 8.29
N ASN A 744 10.21 -10.20 7.02
CA ASN A 744 10.05 -11.48 6.33
C ASN A 744 11.40 -12.19 6.11
N THR A 745 12.48 -11.44 5.91
CA THR A 745 13.85 -11.99 5.84
C THR A 745 14.24 -12.60 7.19
N THR A 746 13.94 -11.90 8.28
CA THR A 746 14.15 -12.39 9.64
C THR A 746 13.36 -13.68 9.91
N ASP A 747 12.07 -13.69 9.56
CA ASP A 747 11.21 -14.88 9.73
C ASP A 747 11.73 -16.08 8.91
N ARG A 748 12.20 -15.86 7.68
CA ARG A 748 12.81 -16.93 6.85
C ARG A 748 14.04 -17.53 7.50
N ILE A 749 14.89 -16.71 8.12
CA ILE A 749 16.06 -17.19 8.87
C ILE A 749 15.61 -17.96 10.12
N TYR A 750 14.71 -17.36 10.89
CA TYR A 750 14.26 -17.90 12.17
C TYR A 750 13.51 -19.23 11.99
N PHE A 751 12.52 -19.29 11.10
CA PHE A 751 11.76 -20.53 10.86
C PHE A 751 12.56 -21.63 10.17
N ALA A 752 13.60 -21.28 9.38
CA ALA A 752 14.54 -22.29 8.90
C ALA A 752 15.36 -22.86 10.08
N ALA A 753 15.77 -22.04 11.03
CA ALA A 753 16.46 -22.51 12.23
C ALA A 753 15.58 -23.38 13.14
N LEU A 754 14.30 -23.00 13.32
CA LEU A 754 13.33 -23.83 14.07
C LEU A 754 13.07 -25.21 13.44
N ASP A 755 13.28 -25.32 12.12
CA ASP A 755 13.19 -26.58 11.34
C ASP A 755 14.53 -27.33 11.28
N HIS A 756 15.57 -26.83 11.96
CA HIS A 756 16.95 -27.30 11.86
C HIS A 756 17.52 -27.32 10.43
N ASP A 757 16.96 -26.51 9.52
CA ASP A 757 17.48 -26.33 8.17
C ASP A 757 18.55 -25.22 8.16
N TRP A 758 19.69 -25.55 8.71
CA TRP A 758 20.84 -24.63 8.85
C TRP A 758 21.36 -24.12 7.52
N VAL A 759 21.20 -24.94 6.44
CA VAL A 759 21.63 -24.54 5.09
C VAL A 759 20.78 -23.39 4.59
N ALA A 760 19.47 -23.50 4.71
CA ALA A 760 18.55 -22.44 4.29
C ALA A 760 18.70 -21.18 5.16
N ALA A 761 18.84 -21.34 6.49
CA ALA A 761 19.04 -20.22 7.41
C ALA A 761 20.32 -19.44 7.08
N ASN A 762 21.47 -20.13 6.99
CA ASN A 762 22.76 -19.50 6.68
C ASN A 762 22.77 -18.89 5.27
N LYS A 763 22.13 -19.54 4.28
CA LYS A 763 22.03 -19.00 2.93
C LYS A 763 21.22 -17.69 2.92
N THR A 764 20.04 -17.68 3.55
CA THR A 764 19.20 -16.46 3.62
C THR A 764 19.94 -15.32 4.32
N LEU A 765 20.69 -15.63 5.41
CA LEU A 765 21.49 -14.65 6.12
C LEU A 765 22.67 -14.12 5.28
N ALA A 766 23.30 -14.98 4.47
CA ALA A 766 24.39 -14.57 3.57
C ALA A 766 23.88 -13.71 2.38
N ASP A 767 22.72 -14.06 1.84
CA ASP A 767 22.14 -13.43 0.65
C ASP A 767 21.48 -12.06 0.96
N THR A 768 21.13 -11.78 2.22
CA THR A 768 20.47 -10.53 2.59
C THR A 768 21.38 -9.31 2.48
N GLN A 769 20.82 -8.20 1.98
CA GLN A 769 21.49 -6.90 1.94
C GLN A 769 21.29 -6.09 3.23
N HIS A 770 20.42 -6.53 4.14
CA HIS A 770 20.17 -5.83 5.40
C HIS A 770 21.40 -5.89 6.31
N GLN A 771 21.84 -4.74 6.79
CA GLN A 771 22.93 -4.64 7.78
C GLN A 771 22.44 -4.96 9.18
N GLU A 772 21.15 -4.76 9.42
CA GLU A 772 20.43 -5.09 10.64
C GLU A 772 19.27 -6.02 10.36
N LEU A 773 18.83 -6.79 11.35
CA LEU A 773 17.68 -7.69 11.27
C LEU A 773 16.84 -7.56 12.54
N LEU A 774 15.52 -7.74 12.41
CA LEU A 774 14.57 -7.70 13.53
C LEU A 774 14.57 -9.05 14.26
N PHE A 775 15.53 -9.26 15.13
CA PHE A 775 15.60 -10.45 15.98
C PHE A 775 15.18 -10.15 17.42
N PHE A 776 15.08 -11.18 18.23
CA PHE A 776 14.83 -11.04 19.66
C PHE A 776 13.64 -10.13 19.97
N PHE A 777 12.45 -10.57 19.58
CA PHE A 777 11.17 -9.86 19.83
C PHE A 777 11.07 -8.48 19.12
N GLY A 778 11.55 -8.45 17.88
CA GLY A 778 11.47 -7.24 17.03
C GLY A 778 12.53 -6.19 17.35
N THR A 779 13.62 -6.57 18.01
CA THR A 779 14.78 -5.70 18.20
C THR A 779 15.65 -5.70 16.96
N ALA A 780 15.96 -4.53 16.43
CA ALA A 780 16.93 -4.39 15.36
C ALA A 780 18.34 -4.62 15.91
N VAL A 781 18.99 -5.68 15.45
CA VAL A 781 20.38 -6.01 15.84
C VAL A 781 21.28 -6.08 14.61
N PRO A 782 22.58 -5.76 14.73
CA PRO A 782 23.53 -5.94 13.65
C PRO A 782 23.51 -7.39 13.12
N ARG A 783 23.55 -7.57 11.81
CA ARG A 783 23.54 -8.90 11.17
C ARG A 783 24.53 -9.91 11.78
N PRO A 784 25.79 -9.54 12.17
CA PRO A 784 26.70 -10.50 12.81
C PRO A 784 26.20 -11.04 14.17
N CYS A 785 25.31 -10.32 14.87
CA CYS A 785 24.67 -10.84 16.09
C CYS A 785 23.75 -12.03 15.77
N VAL A 786 23.09 -12.04 14.62
CA VAL A 786 22.26 -13.15 14.16
C VAL A 786 23.12 -14.36 13.79
N GLU A 787 24.33 -14.16 13.27
CA GLU A 787 25.31 -15.24 13.03
C GLU A 787 25.73 -15.91 14.35
N ILE A 788 25.94 -15.12 15.41
CA ILE A 788 26.26 -15.63 16.76
C ILE A 788 25.09 -16.48 17.27
N TRP A 789 23.87 -16.00 17.13
CA TRP A 789 22.67 -16.74 17.56
C TRP A 789 22.50 -18.05 16.77
N LEU A 790 22.70 -18.03 15.43
CA LEU A 790 22.65 -19.25 14.61
C LEU A 790 23.72 -20.26 14.99
N ALA A 791 24.92 -19.83 15.33
CA ALA A 791 25.97 -20.73 15.81
C ALA A 791 25.57 -21.41 17.13
N MET A 792 25.01 -20.64 18.09
CA MET A 792 24.46 -21.19 19.33
C MET A 792 23.37 -22.23 19.05
N ALA A 793 22.44 -21.92 18.16
CA ALA A 793 21.37 -22.83 17.78
C ALA A 793 21.88 -24.15 17.18
N GLN A 794 23.09 -24.14 16.58
CA GLN A 794 23.79 -25.32 16.09
C GLN A 794 24.65 -26.01 17.17
N GLY A 795 24.62 -25.50 18.39
CA GLY A 795 25.46 -26.03 19.49
C GLY A 795 26.93 -25.59 19.43
N GLU A 796 27.21 -24.50 18.69
CA GLU A 796 28.53 -23.93 18.54
C GLU A 796 28.69 -22.62 19.34
N HIS A 797 29.90 -22.37 19.84
CA HIS A 797 30.25 -21.11 20.50
C HIS A 797 31.29 -20.36 19.64
N PRO A 798 30.87 -19.36 18.86
CA PRO A 798 31.79 -18.67 17.95
C PRO A 798 32.80 -17.82 18.74
N LYS A 799 34.03 -17.74 18.21
CA LYS A 799 35.05 -16.82 18.77
C LYS A 799 34.67 -15.37 18.47
N LEU A 800 34.73 -14.56 19.51
CA LEU A 800 34.42 -13.13 19.38
C LEU A 800 35.65 -12.36 18.83
N GLU A 801 35.80 -12.38 17.49
CA GLU A 801 36.86 -11.73 16.77
C GLU A 801 36.34 -10.93 15.56
N GLY A 802 37.11 -9.95 15.11
CA GLY A 802 36.78 -9.17 13.91
C GLY A 802 35.40 -8.52 13.94
N ARG A 803 34.60 -8.76 12.90
CA ARG A 803 33.25 -8.18 12.72
C ARG A 803 32.25 -8.57 13.83
N LEU A 804 32.38 -9.78 14.39
CA LEU A 804 31.54 -10.22 15.49
C LEU A 804 31.79 -9.38 16.74
N ALA A 805 33.06 -9.12 17.05
CA ALA A 805 33.44 -8.26 18.18
C ALA A 805 32.95 -6.82 18.01
N THR A 806 33.02 -6.30 16.79
CA THR A 806 32.51 -4.95 16.46
C THR A 806 31.00 -4.86 16.66
N ALA A 807 30.24 -5.85 16.17
CA ALA A 807 28.79 -5.85 16.29
C ALA A 807 28.30 -5.95 17.74
N VAL A 808 28.95 -6.78 18.57
CA VAL A 808 28.63 -6.88 19.99
C VAL A 808 29.01 -5.59 20.74
N ALA A 809 30.12 -4.96 20.39
CA ALA A 809 30.50 -3.66 20.96
C ALA A 809 29.50 -2.56 20.59
N GLU A 810 29.00 -2.57 19.35
CA GLU A 810 27.92 -1.67 18.89
C GLU A 810 26.64 -1.88 19.69
N LEU A 811 26.21 -3.13 19.89
CA LEU A 811 25.02 -3.44 20.67
C LEU A 811 25.15 -2.97 22.12
N LYS A 812 26.34 -3.16 22.74
CA LYS A 812 26.66 -2.65 24.08
C LYS A 812 26.65 -1.13 24.15
N GLN A 813 27.17 -0.47 23.13
CA GLN A 813 27.14 1.00 23.03
C GLN A 813 25.70 1.52 22.91
N ARG A 814 24.84 0.86 22.13
CA ARG A 814 23.42 1.21 22.02
C ARG A 814 22.72 1.05 23.36
N LEU A 815 22.95 -0.05 24.07
CA LEU A 815 22.37 -0.25 25.42
C LEU A 815 22.87 0.80 26.40
N ALA A 816 24.13 1.18 26.35
CA ALA A 816 24.68 2.25 27.19
C ALA A 816 24.07 3.63 26.88
N ALA A 817 23.70 3.89 25.61
CA ALA A 817 22.96 5.08 25.20
C ALA A 817 21.48 5.05 25.61
N GLU A 818 20.89 3.86 25.69
CA GLU A 818 19.51 3.62 26.04
C GLU A 818 19.39 2.60 27.20
N PRO A 819 19.87 2.92 28.41
CA PRO A 819 20.00 1.95 29.52
C PRO A 819 18.65 1.39 30.02
N THR A 820 17.54 2.01 29.64
CA THR A 820 16.18 1.56 29.98
C THR A 820 15.52 0.75 28.84
N ASN A 821 16.25 0.40 27.80
CA ASN A 821 15.72 -0.38 26.68
C ASN A 821 15.80 -1.88 26.98
N ALA A 822 14.73 -2.43 27.54
CA ALA A 822 14.63 -3.84 27.92
C ALA A 822 14.86 -4.82 26.75
N LYS A 823 14.46 -4.44 25.52
CA LYS A 823 14.65 -5.28 24.34
C LYS A 823 16.12 -5.41 23.95
N LEU A 824 16.90 -4.31 24.03
CA LEU A 824 18.34 -4.36 23.79
C LEU A 824 19.06 -5.20 24.88
N ALA A 825 18.67 -5.06 26.14
CA ALA A 825 19.21 -5.87 27.23
C ALA A 825 18.91 -7.37 27.02
N SER A 826 17.67 -7.75 26.65
CA SER A 826 17.33 -9.12 26.30
C SER A 826 18.14 -9.65 25.13
N ALA A 827 18.31 -8.86 24.07
CA ALA A 827 19.10 -9.26 22.90
C ALA A 827 20.58 -9.50 23.29
N LEU A 828 21.17 -8.61 24.09
CA LEU A 828 22.52 -8.75 24.59
C LEU A 828 22.69 -9.99 25.47
N GLY A 829 21.76 -10.25 26.36
CA GLY A 829 21.76 -11.45 27.22
C GLY A 829 21.78 -12.74 26.41
N ILE A 830 20.97 -12.84 25.34
CA ILE A 830 20.99 -14.03 24.44
C ILE A 830 22.33 -14.13 23.69
N ILE A 831 22.87 -13.03 23.19
CA ILE A 831 24.15 -12.98 22.51
C ILE A 831 25.32 -13.37 23.45
N ASP A 832 25.34 -12.86 24.68
CA ASP A 832 26.37 -13.21 25.66
C ASP A 832 26.25 -14.71 26.10
N ALA A 833 25.02 -15.28 26.17
CA ALA A 833 24.82 -16.71 26.35
C ALA A 833 25.40 -17.53 25.18
N ALA A 834 25.15 -17.10 23.95
CA ALA A 834 25.69 -17.72 22.74
C ALA A 834 27.25 -17.70 22.70
N LEU A 835 27.85 -16.70 23.30
CA LEU A 835 29.30 -16.54 23.44
C LEU A 835 29.88 -17.29 24.64
N GLY A 836 29.05 -18.00 25.42
CA GLY A 836 29.46 -18.71 26.63
C GLY A 836 29.76 -17.80 27.85
N ARG A 837 29.30 -16.56 27.85
CA ARG A 837 29.47 -15.60 28.91
C ARG A 837 28.29 -15.68 29.89
N LYS A 838 28.35 -16.69 30.76
CA LYS A 838 27.21 -17.04 31.60
C LYS A 838 26.72 -15.92 32.51
N ASP A 839 27.63 -15.29 33.24
CA ASP A 839 27.26 -14.36 34.29
C ASP A 839 26.69 -13.07 33.66
N GLU A 840 27.35 -12.55 32.63
CA GLU A 840 26.90 -11.37 31.88
C GLU A 840 25.53 -11.63 31.23
N ALA A 841 25.36 -12.80 30.59
CA ALA A 841 24.11 -13.17 29.94
C ALA A 841 22.92 -13.18 30.91
N ILE A 842 23.14 -13.76 32.12
CA ILE A 842 22.10 -13.84 33.17
C ILE A 842 21.82 -12.45 33.74
N GLU A 843 22.83 -11.62 33.95
CA GLU A 843 22.68 -10.25 34.44
C GLU A 843 21.86 -9.41 33.48
N GLU A 844 22.20 -9.38 32.18
CA GLU A 844 21.50 -8.60 31.17
C GLU A 844 20.04 -9.08 30.97
N ALA A 845 19.80 -10.38 30.95
CA ALA A 845 18.45 -10.92 30.80
C ALA A 845 17.56 -10.63 32.04
N LYS A 846 18.12 -10.66 33.25
CA LYS A 846 17.43 -10.24 34.47
C LYS A 846 17.13 -8.75 34.47
N HIS A 847 18.13 -7.95 34.07
CA HIS A 847 17.97 -6.50 33.95
C HIS A 847 16.84 -6.13 33.00
N ALA A 848 16.74 -6.82 31.85
CA ALA A 848 15.64 -6.64 30.91
C ALA A 848 14.26 -6.89 31.56
N LEU A 849 14.13 -7.98 32.33
CA LEU A 849 12.89 -8.31 33.02
C LEU A 849 12.57 -7.34 34.17
N GLU A 850 13.58 -6.76 34.83
CA GLU A 850 13.39 -5.72 35.85
C GLU A 850 12.92 -4.39 35.25
N LEU A 851 13.42 -4.03 34.07
CA LEU A 851 13.00 -2.82 33.34
C LEU A 851 11.54 -2.90 32.88
N GLU A 852 11.12 -4.08 32.38
CA GLU A 852 9.81 -4.29 31.82
C GLU A 852 9.20 -5.63 32.26
N PRO A 853 8.81 -5.75 33.55
CA PRO A 853 8.19 -6.98 34.09
C PRO A 853 6.78 -7.16 33.54
N VAL A 854 6.29 -8.41 33.52
CA VAL A 854 4.93 -8.78 33.07
C VAL A 854 3.84 -7.93 33.75
N GLY A 855 4.02 -7.56 35.00
CA GLY A 855 3.05 -6.71 35.72
C GLY A 855 3.02 -5.26 35.26
N LYS A 856 4.08 -4.77 34.59
CA LYS A 856 4.13 -3.44 34.00
C LYS A 856 3.58 -3.43 32.58
N ASP A 857 3.93 -4.44 31.80
CA ASP A 857 3.45 -4.61 30.43
C ASP A 857 3.20 -6.11 30.14
N ALA A 858 1.94 -6.50 30.10
CA ALA A 858 1.55 -7.90 29.90
C ALA A 858 1.73 -8.37 28.43
N MET A 859 2.07 -7.49 27.51
CA MET A 859 2.41 -7.84 26.12
C MET A 859 3.91 -8.05 25.90
N GLU A 860 4.75 -7.14 26.44
CA GLU A 860 6.21 -7.17 26.22
C GLU A 860 6.94 -7.93 27.34
N GLY A 861 6.52 -7.80 28.59
CA GLY A 861 7.17 -8.46 29.73
C GLY A 861 7.36 -9.95 29.57
N PRO A 862 6.38 -10.72 29.01
CA PRO A 862 6.56 -12.14 28.73
C PRO A 862 7.70 -12.45 27.76
N ALA A 863 8.04 -11.56 26.82
CA ALA A 863 9.17 -11.73 25.91
C ALA A 863 10.51 -11.73 26.67
N HIS A 864 10.65 -10.84 27.66
CA HIS A 864 11.86 -10.77 28.51
C HIS A 864 11.97 -11.99 29.41
N LEU A 865 10.81 -12.48 29.92
CA LEU A 865 10.75 -13.71 30.68
C LEU A 865 11.14 -14.94 29.82
N TYR A 866 10.73 -14.96 28.55
CA TYR A 866 11.12 -15.98 27.58
C TYR A 866 12.62 -15.92 27.28
N SER A 867 13.20 -14.72 27.05
CA SER A 867 14.63 -14.52 26.87
C SER A 867 15.43 -15.05 28.06
N LEU A 868 15.00 -14.77 29.28
CA LEU A 868 15.64 -15.25 30.49
C LEU A 868 15.59 -16.80 30.58
N ALA A 869 14.46 -17.42 30.17
CA ALA A 869 14.36 -18.87 30.12
C ALA A 869 15.34 -19.50 29.10
N VAL A 870 15.49 -18.87 27.90
CA VAL A 870 16.49 -19.26 26.89
C VAL A 870 17.90 -19.13 27.44
N VAL A 871 18.23 -18.00 28.05
CA VAL A 871 19.55 -17.75 28.66
C VAL A 871 19.87 -18.81 29.71
N TYR A 872 18.95 -19.12 30.63
CA TYR A 872 19.15 -20.18 31.64
C TYR A 872 19.35 -21.56 31.00
N ALA A 873 18.58 -21.88 29.96
CA ALA A 873 18.73 -23.15 29.24
C ALA A 873 20.12 -23.28 28.61
N GLN A 874 20.60 -22.22 27.95
CA GLN A 874 21.86 -22.22 27.23
C GLN A 874 23.08 -22.10 28.17
N THR A 875 22.91 -21.52 29.37
CA THR A 875 23.99 -21.38 30.35
C THR A 875 24.07 -22.49 31.38
N GLY A 876 23.30 -23.57 31.19
CA GLY A 876 23.33 -24.78 32.02
C GLY A 876 22.64 -24.63 33.37
N GLU A 877 21.57 -23.83 33.44
CA GLU A 877 20.72 -23.63 34.63
C GLU A 877 19.29 -24.17 34.41
N PRO A 878 19.12 -25.50 34.20
CA PRO A 878 17.82 -26.07 33.80
C PRO A 878 16.71 -25.82 34.84
N ASP A 879 16.99 -25.86 36.14
CA ASP A 879 15.97 -25.64 37.15
C ASP A 879 15.43 -24.21 37.11
N LEU A 880 16.27 -23.24 36.89
CA LEU A 880 15.87 -21.83 36.71
C LEU A 880 15.10 -21.65 35.40
N ALA A 881 15.55 -22.29 34.33
CA ALA A 881 14.83 -22.30 33.06
C ALA A 881 13.41 -22.83 33.22
N PHE A 882 13.22 -23.99 33.87
CA PHE A 882 11.90 -24.56 34.08
C PHE A 882 11.02 -23.72 34.99
N GLN A 883 11.57 -22.98 35.93
CA GLN A 883 10.81 -22.02 36.75
C GLN A 883 10.21 -20.91 35.87
N GLN A 884 11.01 -20.35 34.94
CA GLN A 884 10.54 -19.31 34.04
C GLN A 884 9.50 -19.88 33.02
N LEU A 885 9.77 -21.07 32.46
CA LEU A 885 8.88 -21.72 31.54
C LEU A 885 7.52 -22.07 32.15
N ALA A 886 7.49 -22.52 33.43
CA ALA A 886 6.26 -22.79 34.16
C ALA A 886 5.43 -21.53 34.44
N LEU A 887 6.07 -20.39 34.63
CA LEU A 887 5.41 -19.10 34.74
C LEU A 887 4.85 -18.66 33.39
N LEU A 888 5.66 -18.74 32.32
CA LEU A 888 5.26 -18.43 30.96
C LEU A 888 4.06 -19.25 30.51
N ALA A 889 4.03 -20.55 30.77
CA ALA A 889 2.92 -21.42 30.39
C ALA A 889 1.56 -20.96 30.93
N LYS A 890 1.54 -20.17 32.02
CA LYS A 890 0.34 -19.59 32.64
C LYS A 890 0.07 -18.15 32.23
N THR A 891 1.02 -17.52 31.53
CA THR A 891 0.95 -16.10 31.15
C THR A 891 0.45 -15.96 29.71
N PRO A 892 -0.64 -15.22 29.45
CA PRO A 892 -1.06 -14.91 28.10
C PRO A 892 0.05 -14.14 27.38
N SER A 893 0.44 -14.61 26.18
CA SER A 893 1.47 -13.94 25.40
C SER A 893 1.54 -14.54 23.99
N PHE A 894 1.98 -13.77 23.05
CA PHE A 894 2.26 -14.20 21.69
C PHE A 894 3.28 -15.34 21.62
N TRP A 895 4.25 -15.35 22.53
CA TRP A 895 5.38 -16.30 22.57
C TRP A 895 5.10 -17.56 23.38
N THR A 896 4.02 -17.61 24.15
CA THR A 896 3.72 -18.70 25.07
C THR A 896 2.69 -19.66 24.48
N ASN A 897 2.98 -20.23 23.34
CA ASN A 897 2.14 -21.23 22.68
C ASN A 897 2.91 -22.53 22.40
N TYR A 898 2.19 -23.56 21.97
CA TYR A 898 2.75 -24.87 21.74
C TYR A 898 3.86 -24.87 20.67
N GLY A 899 3.67 -24.12 19.57
CA GLY A 899 4.63 -24.06 18.46
C GLY A 899 5.98 -23.51 18.90
N TYR A 900 6.01 -22.36 19.58
CA TYR A 900 7.29 -21.78 20.04
C TYR A 900 7.98 -22.69 21.07
N PHE A 901 7.26 -23.18 22.08
CA PHE A 901 7.90 -24.05 23.06
C PHE A 901 8.46 -25.34 22.45
N LYS A 902 7.71 -25.95 21.54
CA LYS A 902 8.12 -27.19 20.89
C LYS A 902 9.31 -27.01 19.93
N CYS A 903 9.36 -25.91 19.19
CA CYS A 903 10.32 -25.76 18.09
C CYS A 903 11.52 -24.89 18.44
N GLU A 904 11.45 -24.04 19.49
CA GLU A 904 12.54 -23.13 19.86
C GLU A 904 13.86 -23.86 20.10
N CYS A 905 14.87 -23.61 19.26
CA CYS A 905 16.20 -24.22 19.38
C CYS A 905 16.95 -23.76 20.64
N GLY A 906 16.61 -22.58 21.18
CA GLY A 906 17.13 -22.10 22.48
C GLY A 906 16.82 -23.04 23.65
N PHE A 907 15.81 -23.91 23.55
CA PHE A 907 15.44 -24.89 24.56
C PHE A 907 15.99 -26.31 24.30
N ASP A 908 16.78 -26.52 23.27
CA ASP A 908 17.33 -27.86 22.95
C ASP A 908 18.08 -28.52 24.14
N PRO A 909 18.83 -27.78 24.99
CA PRO A 909 19.44 -28.38 26.16
C PRO A 909 18.46 -28.99 27.16
N LEU A 910 17.17 -28.54 27.16
CA LEU A 910 16.14 -28.98 28.10
C LEU A 910 15.30 -30.16 27.56
N ARG A 911 15.35 -30.48 26.26
CA ARG A 911 14.47 -31.46 25.61
C ARG A 911 14.56 -32.88 26.14
N ARG A 912 15.68 -33.25 26.77
CA ARG A 912 15.88 -34.58 27.40
C ARG A 912 15.33 -34.67 28.81
N ASP A 913 14.92 -33.57 29.40
CA ASP A 913 14.34 -33.53 30.74
C ASP A 913 12.83 -33.83 30.69
N PRO A 914 12.30 -34.82 31.47
CA PRO A 914 10.86 -35.14 31.44
C PRO A 914 9.93 -33.98 31.79
N ARG A 915 10.41 -32.95 32.48
CA ARG A 915 9.64 -31.73 32.78
C ARG A 915 9.29 -30.95 31.52
N PHE A 916 10.12 -31.06 30.48
CA PHE A 916 9.85 -30.39 29.21
C PHE A 916 8.61 -30.99 28.52
N ASP A 917 8.51 -32.33 28.47
CA ASP A 917 7.35 -33.01 27.88
C ASP A 917 6.05 -32.68 28.67
N GLN A 918 6.14 -32.60 29.99
CA GLN A 918 5.01 -32.22 30.83
C GLN A 918 4.52 -30.80 30.52
N LEU A 919 5.44 -29.89 30.25
CA LEU A 919 5.14 -28.51 29.87
C LEU A 919 4.46 -28.45 28.50
N LEU A 920 4.96 -29.20 27.54
CA LEU A 920 4.36 -29.29 26.20
C LEU A 920 2.94 -29.84 26.25
N VAL A 921 2.67 -30.84 27.08
CA VAL A 921 1.30 -31.38 27.29
C VAL A 921 0.33 -30.31 27.83
N GLN A 922 0.80 -29.37 28.67
CA GLN A 922 -0.05 -28.27 29.20
C GLN A 922 -0.40 -27.24 28.11
N LEU A 923 0.46 -27.11 27.10
CA LEU A 923 0.32 -26.14 26.02
C LEU A 923 -0.30 -26.72 24.76
N ALA A 924 -0.35 -28.07 24.65
CA ALA A 924 -0.93 -28.75 23.51
C ALA A 924 -2.40 -28.36 23.30
N PRO A 925 -2.85 -28.26 22.04
CA PRO A 925 -4.27 -28.01 21.76
C PRO A 925 -5.16 -29.00 22.51
N ARG A 926 -6.25 -28.50 23.05
CA ARG A 926 -7.29 -29.37 23.63
C ARG A 926 -8.31 -29.61 22.54
N ASP A 927 -8.53 -30.89 22.18
CA ASP A 927 -9.50 -31.35 21.18
C ASP A 927 -10.93 -30.83 21.47
#